data_9c3058eb40b2da3adcd1f6e48ce36291
#
_entry.id   9c3058eb40b2da3adcd1f6e48ce36291
#
_cell.length_a   1.000
_cell.length_b   1.000
_cell.length_c   1.000
_cell.angle_alpha   90.00
_cell.angle_beta   90.00
_cell.angle_gamma   90.00
#
_symmetry.space_group_name_H-M   'P 1'
#
loop_
_entity.id
_entity.type
_entity.pdbx_description
1 polymer ?
#
loop_
_entity_poly.entity_id
_entity_poly.type
_entity_poly.pdbx_seq_one_letter_code
_entity_poly.pdbx_strand_id
1 'polypeptide(L)'
;MIHISRRWAVAMFAGAVLTYAHAEKRHFTVEDSIAMQRFTDPYPETSERVTAFSPDGRVFAVVTTRGLLRENLLESTIWLFDEGVVKEFALHPKTASLGEPTVVARFMGVNDSEPGDMPAVVRSLRWSKDGGSLFFLGRDGTAEWHLYRADAARKQVDRLTPIGQEVSGFDIADDRIVYAVAQPCPLYPLSRVVVGTGLPLHSLTDTERRKTCPNDNELWVAEGGRVRPVTDPVTKQTELINTHYGETLLTVSHDGQCVIAARAVTEIPKGWERYDPGARTSRITTVAPERLKLANDIDVPEEMVLVDLNTGTSSVLVNAPLGRDVQYLGPTQVSWSPDGRSAILTNLMLPLDGSTEAEQDKRLSAAYVVRLDVQTHSWTPVARLKQYGSKDLHSWWPEKIQTDWLHDEVTIRYGVHGPEPEAYRLDKGRWIETTAAAETDATPIEVVVRQDLNTPPALFVNLIESTGYAEIWNPNPQFKDIAFGHSETYSWKDAHGREVRGVLIRPPDFQANQRYPLVIEARSYRQDEFVVDGTYATAVAAQAMAGDGLMVLQAGEPAVPEGESFRKGTAAALEGYKAVIAKLANEGLVDPQRVGIIGFSRTCDNVMYAVTQAPSLFAAATIANGFTYGVMGYLEIVDQSTDNQAMKQWWWHYGGNPLGGALQTFERESMLFNLHRVTIPVRVETHDPSYILTDWETYAGLRSLDKPVDLIVLPYATHVVSMPSDLYESQQGNVDWFRFWLQGYERPNPEDPDQYKRWEHLRELRDADAKATGQTQNNASKPN
;
A
#
# COMPACT_ATOMS: atom_id res chain seq x y z
N MET A 1 73.52 27.94 -64.77
CA MET A 1 74.07 27.46 -63.48
C MET A 1 73.23 27.92 -62.37
N ILE A 2 72.28 27.12 -61.90
CA ILE A 2 71.65 27.23 -60.55
C ILE A 2 70.92 25.91 -60.30
N HIS A 3 71.39 25.14 -59.37
CA HIS A 3 70.78 23.90 -58.87
C HIS A 3 69.55 24.14 -58.06
N ILE A 4 68.41 23.48 -58.38
CA ILE A 4 67.22 23.45 -57.58
C ILE A 4 67.10 22.03 -56.95
N SER A 5 67.33 21.92 -55.66
CA SER A 5 67.12 20.72 -54.87
C SER A 5 65.64 20.59 -54.45
N ARG A 6 64.98 19.51 -54.83
CA ARG A 6 63.64 19.11 -54.39
C ARG A 6 63.75 18.53 -52.97
N ARG A 7 63.05 19.13 -51.99
CA ARG A 7 62.75 18.56 -50.68
C ARG A 7 61.36 17.95 -50.74
N TRP A 8 61.26 16.67 -50.47
CA TRP A 8 59.99 16.00 -50.23
C TRP A 8 59.57 16.24 -48.77
N ALA A 9 58.33 16.79 -48.54
CA ALA A 9 57.70 16.87 -47.22
C ALA A 9 56.78 15.69 -47.07
N VAL A 10 57.11 14.81 -46.12
CA VAL A 10 56.21 13.71 -45.67
C VAL A 10 55.23 14.31 -44.66
N ALA A 11 53.96 14.40 -45.03
CA ALA A 11 52.90 14.79 -44.09
C ALA A 11 52.49 13.55 -43.29
N MET A 12 52.83 13.49 -42.00
CA MET A 12 52.24 12.53 -41.07
C MET A 12 50.82 12.95 -40.73
N PHE A 13 49.84 12.17 -41.15
CA PHE A 13 48.48 12.24 -40.65
C PHE A 13 48.46 11.57 -39.25
N ALA A 14 48.44 12.36 -38.19
CA ALA A 14 48.10 11.90 -36.86
C ALA A 14 46.58 11.73 -36.81
N GLY A 15 46.08 10.51 -36.92
CA GLY A 15 44.70 10.16 -36.67
C GLY A 15 44.40 10.33 -35.17
N ALA A 16 43.69 11.36 -34.78
CA ALA A 16 43.10 11.44 -33.49
C ALA A 16 41.98 10.43 -33.37
N VAL A 17 42.24 9.32 -32.70
CA VAL A 17 41.19 8.41 -32.24
C VAL A 17 40.45 9.15 -31.11
N LEU A 18 39.29 9.72 -31.43
CA LEU A 18 38.32 10.20 -30.45
C LEU A 18 37.76 8.94 -29.74
N THR A 19 38.42 8.55 -28.66
CA THR A 19 37.78 7.67 -27.67
C THR A 19 36.62 8.49 -27.07
N TYR A 20 35.39 8.17 -27.45
CA TYR A 20 34.23 8.54 -26.69
C TYR A 20 34.39 7.87 -25.32
N ALA A 21 34.86 8.62 -24.31
CA ALA A 21 34.70 8.24 -22.95
C ALA A 21 33.18 8.21 -22.70
N HIS A 22 32.58 7.04 -22.62
CA HIS A 22 31.26 6.91 -22.01
C HIS A 22 31.42 7.50 -20.61
N ALA A 23 30.68 8.56 -20.30
CA ALA A 23 30.60 9.04 -18.94
C ALA A 23 30.16 7.85 -18.07
N GLU A 24 30.92 7.56 -17.02
CA GLU A 24 30.59 6.51 -16.07
C GLU A 24 29.21 6.84 -15.47
N LYS A 25 28.29 5.89 -15.51
CA LYS A 25 26.95 6.09 -14.93
C LYS A 25 27.08 6.29 -13.41
N ARG A 26 26.39 7.27 -12.88
CA ARG A 26 26.33 7.45 -11.44
C ARG A 26 25.42 6.40 -10.79
N HIS A 27 25.66 6.11 -9.53
CA HIS A 27 24.83 5.18 -8.77
C HIS A 27 23.48 5.81 -8.41
N PHE A 28 22.49 4.92 -8.20
CA PHE A 28 21.15 5.29 -7.74
C PHE A 28 21.18 5.77 -6.30
N THR A 29 20.39 6.77 -5.96
CA THR A 29 20.32 7.40 -4.62
C THR A 29 18.88 7.40 -4.08
N VAL A 30 18.71 7.78 -2.81
CA VAL A 30 17.39 7.96 -2.19
C VAL A 30 16.62 9.10 -2.87
N GLU A 31 17.31 10.18 -3.27
CA GLU A 31 16.69 11.28 -4.03
C GLU A 31 16.13 10.80 -5.37
N ASP A 32 16.81 9.87 -6.04
CA ASP A 32 16.32 9.26 -7.27
C ASP A 32 15.06 8.42 -7.04
N SER A 33 15.00 7.69 -5.92
CA SER A 33 13.80 6.94 -5.54
C SER A 33 12.61 7.88 -5.32
N ILE A 34 12.81 8.98 -4.60
CA ILE A 34 11.77 9.99 -4.34
C ILE A 34 11.33 10.67 -5.64
N ALA A 35 12.28 11.01 -6.53
CA ALA A 35 12.00 11.71 -7.78
C ALA A 35 11.52 10.78 -8.91
N MET A 36 11.53 9.45 -8.72
CA MET A 36 11.05 8.48 -9.69
C MET A 36 9.56 8.67 -9.96
N GLN A 37 9.18 8.82 -11.23
CA GLN A 37 7.78 8.79 -11.62
C GLN A 37 7.25 7.36 -11.59
N ARG A 38 6.24 7.14 -10.75
CA ARG A 38 5.53 5.86 -10.60
C ARG A 38 4.17 5.96 -11.27
N PHE A 39 3.77 4.91 -11.97
CA PHE A 39 2.38 4.81 -12.46
C PHE A 39 1.44 4.70 -11.27
N THR A 40 0.34 5.43 -11.34
CA THR A 40 -0.70 5.42 -10.31
C THR A 40 -1.98 4.90 -10.93
N ASP A 41 -2.70 4.04 -10.20
CA ASP A 41 -4.03 3.60 -10.61
C ASP A 41 -4.98 4.80 -10.60
N PRO A 42 -5.55 5.18 -11.76
CA PRO A 42 -6.54 6.26 -11.82
C PRO A 42 -7.89 5.87 -11.21
N TYR A 43 -8.10 4.58 -10.90
CA TYR A 43 -9.33 4.02 -10.35
C TYR A 43 -9.01 3.12 -9.14
N PRO A 44 -8.66 3.68 -7.99
CA PRO A 44 -8.26 2.88 -6.83
C PRO A 44 -9.36 1.90 -6.38
N GLU A 45 -10.62 2.17 -6.74
CA GLU A 45 -11.75 1.29 -6.39
C GLU A 45 -11.82 -0.01 -7.22
N THR A 46 -11.11 -0.10 -8.34
CA THR A 46 -11.25 -1.21 -9.30
C THR A 46 -10.00 -2.04 -9.52
N SER A 47 -8.86 -1.67 -8.91
CA SER A 47 -7.51 -2.25 -9.04
C SER A 47 -7.05 -2.65 -10.46
N GLU A 48 -5.77 -2.38 -10.80
CA GLU A 48 -5.03 -2.86 -11.98
C GLU A 48 -5.24 -2.16 -13.32
N ARG A 49 -5.92 -1.01 -13.42
CA ARG A 49 -5.97 -0.26 -14.66
C ARG A 49 -5.05 0.94 -14.64
N VAL A 50 -3.97 0.89 -15.39
CA VAL A 50 -3.07 2.04 -15.57
C VAL A 50 -3.66 3.09 -16.51
N THR A 51 -4.65 2.72 -17.35
CA THR A 51 -5.21 3.56 -18.42
C THR A 51 -6.71 3.81 -18.23
N ALA A 52 -7.12 5.06 -18.44
CA ALA A 52 -8.51 5.50 -18.48
C ALA A 52 -8.87 5.90 -19.92
N PHE A 53 -9.53 5.02 -20.69
CA PHE A 53 -9.98 5.31 -22.05
C PHE A 53 -11.20 6.23 -22.06
N SER A 54 -11.22 7.19 -23.02
CA SER A 54 -12.42 7.96 -23.29
C SER A 54 -13.54 7.05 -23.84
N PRO A 55 -14.85 7.41 -23.66
CA PRO A 55 -15.96 6.57 -24.11
C PRO A 55 -15.96 6.26 -25.60
N ASP A 56 -15.39 7.15 -26.42
CA ASP A 56 -15.26 6.97 -27.87
C ASP A 56 -13.97 6.21 -28.26
N GLY A 57 -13.13 5.85 -27.28
CA GLY A 57 -11.88 5.12 -27.45
C GLY A 57 -10.75 5.90 -28.13
N ARG A 58 -10.92 7.21 -28.41
CA ARG A 58 -9.92 7.98 -29.18
C ARG A 58 -8.71 8.42 -28.39
N VAL A 59 -8.85 8.58 -27.10
CA VAL A 59 -7.76 8.97 -26.18
C VAL A 59 -7.80 8.12 -24.93
N PHE A 60 -6.67 7.98 -24.29
CA PHE A 60 -6.62 7.43 -22.93
C PHE A 60 -5.72 8.28 -22.04
N ALA A 61 -6.10 8.33 -20.77
CA ALA A 61 -5.34 9.02 -19.73
C ALA A 61 -4.49 8.03 -18.93
N VAL A 62 -3.31 8.49 -18.51
CA VAL A 62 -2.41 7.81 -17.57
C VAL A 62 -2.04 8.79 -16.48
N VAL A 63 -1.94 8.33 -15.23
CA VAL A 63 -1.50 9.15 -14.10
C VAL A 63 -0.14 8.65 -13.65
N THR A 64 0.79 9.59 -13.42
CA THR A 64 2.06 9.30 -12.74
C THR A 64 2.23 10.20 -11.53
N THR A 65 2.89 9.68 -10.48
CA THR A 65 3.20 10.44 -9.26
C THR A 65 4.68 10.33 -8.92
N ARG A 66 5.25 11.43 -8.40
CA ARG A 66 6.61 11.49 -7.86
C ARG A 66 6.70 12.42 -6.64
N GLY A 67 7.73 12.26 -5.84
CA GLY A 67 8.06 13.21 -4.78
C GLY A 67 8.92 14.39 -5.27
N LEU A 68 8.68 15.55 -4.69
CA LEU A 68 9.46 16.77 -4.85
C LEU A 68 10.13 17.07 -3.49
N LEU A 69 11.36 16.58 -3.31
CA LEU A 69 12.03 16.63 -2.02
C LEU A 69 12.23 18.05 -1.48
N ARG A 70 12.59 19.01 -2.33
CA ARG A 70 12.84 20.40 -1.91
C ARG A 70 11.60 21.11 -1.43
N GLU A 71 10.48 20.84 -2.08
CA GLU A 71 9.16 21.42 -1.80
C GLU A 71 8.42 20.64 -0.70
N ASN A 72 8.87 19.42 -0.40
CA ASN A 72 8.17 18.44 0.42
C ASN A 72 6.73 18.20 -0.03
N LEU A 73 6.53 18.01 -1.34
CA LEU A 73 5.24 17.80 -1.98
C LEU A 73 5.28 16.56 -2.87
N LEU A 74 4.11 15.99 -3.10
CA LEU A 74 3.87 15.01 -4.15
C LEU A 74 3.37 15.71 -5.40
N GLU A 75 3.85 15.30 -6.58
CA GLU A 75 3.40 15.79 -7.87
C GLU A 75 2.73 14.64 -8.63
N SER A 76 1.43 14.78 -8.93
CA SER A 76 0.72 13.89 -9.85
C SER A 76 0.46 14.60 -11.18
N THR A 77 0.71 13.90 -12.30
CA THR A 77 0.52 14.42 -13.65
C THR A 77 -0.43 13.51 -14.42
N ILE A 78 -1.44 14.11 -15.05
CA ILE A 78 -2.35 13.42 -15.98
C ILE A 78 -1.80 13.60 -17.39
N TRP A 79 -1.52 12.47 -18.05
CA TRP A 79 -1.01 12.37 -19.40
C TRP A 79 -2.10 11.85 -20.33
N LEU A 80 -2.24 12.44 -21.52
CA LEU A 80 -3.14 11.92 -22.57
C LEU A 80 -2.33 11.38 -23.75
N PHE A 81 -2.80 10.25 -24.22
CA PHE A 81 -2.32 9.56 -25.41
C PHE A 81 -3.42 9.51 -26.46
N ASP A 82 -3.06 9.74 -27.71
CA ASP A 82 -3.94 9.53 -28.86
C ASP A 82 -3.95 8.04 -29.22
N GLU A 83 -5.10 7.38 -29.11
CA GLU A 83 -5.24 5.94 -29.39
C GLU A 83 -4.90 5.63 -30.83
N GLY A 84 -5.31 6.48 -31.81
CA GLY A 84 -5.03 6.26 -33.22
C GLY A 84 -3.54 6.26 -33.52
N VAL A 85 -2.76 7.15 -32.88
CA VAL A 85 -1.30 7.20 -33.01
C VAL A 85 -0.65 5.95 -32.41
N VAL A 86 -1.10 5.53 -31.22
CA VAL A 86 -0.60 4.33 -30.55
C VAL A 86 -0.96 3.06 -31.35
N LYS A 87 -2.17 3.00 -31.90
CA LYS A 87 -2.63 1.90 -32.75
C LYS A 87 -1.85 1.80 -34.05
N GLU A 88 -1.58 2.92 -34.71
CA GLU A 88 -0.74 2.95 -35.91
C GLU A 88 0.69 2.46 -35.60
N PHE A 89 1.22 2.85 -34.43
CA PHE A 89 2.49 2.32 -33.94
C PHE A 89 2.42 0.82 -33.65
N ALA A 90 1.33 0.33 -33.02
CA ALA A 90 1.16 -1.10 -32.77
C ALA A 90 1.08 -1.96 -34.04
N LEU A 91 0.56 -1.38 -35.13
CA LEU A 91 0.55 -2.01 -36.47
C LEU A 91 1.91 -1.92 -37.17
N HIS A 92 2.60 -0.78 -37.05
CA HIS A 92 3.79 -0.45 -37.85
C HIS A 92 4.97 0.04 -36.98
N PRO A 93 5.47 -0.73 -35.97
CA PRO A 93 6.42 -0.26 -34.97
C PRO A 93 7.80 0.14 -35.54
N LYS A 94 8.12 -0.26 -36.80
CA LYS A 94 9.39 0.10 -37.47
C LYS A 94 9.33 1.42 -38.24
N THR A 95 8.15 1.92 -38.55
CA THR A 95 7.95 3.06 -39.47
C THR A 95 7.11 4.16 -38.87
N ALA A 96 6.22 3.87 -37.96
CA ALA A 96 5.43 4.84 -37.23
C ALA A 96 6.26 5.50 -36.10
N SER A 97 6.00 6.75 -35.83
CA SER A 97 6.65 7.52 -34.75
C SER A 97 5.61 7.88 -33.68
N LEU A 98 5.97 7.61 -32.43
CA LEU A 98 5.22 8.08 -31.28
C LEU A 98 5.70 9.51 -30.93
N GLY A 99 4.74 10.42 -30.71
CA GLY A 99 5.02 11.70 -30.08
C GLY A 99 5.05 11.57 -28.56
N GLU A 100 5.53 12.60 -27.89
CA GLU A 100 5.40 12.70 -26.41
C GLU A 100 3.94 12.83 -26.02
N PRO A 101 3.50 12.19 -24.92
CA PRO A 101 2.14 12.33 -24.43
C PRO A 101 1.84 13.78 -24.03
N THR A 102 0.58 14.13 -24.10
CA THR A 102 0.13 15.49 -23.75
C THR A 102 -0.13 15.60 -22.26
N VAL A 103 0.51 16.56 -21.59
CA VAL A 103 0.14 16.93 -20.21
C VAL A 103 -1.18 17.71 -20.21
N VAL A 104 -2.16 17.22 -19.49
CA VAL A 104 -3.47 17.88 -19.29
C VAL A 104 -3.53 18.63 -18.00
N ALA A 105 -3.07 18.00 -16.92
CA ALA A 105 -3.07 18.59 -15.59
C ALA A 105 -1.84 18.14 -14.80
N ARG A 106 -1.38 19.01 -13.92
CA ARG A 106 -0.32 18.74 -12.97
C ARG A 106 -0.72 19.31 -11.63
N PHE A 107 -0.72 18.46 -10.61
CA PHE A 107 -1.12 18.80 -9.25
C PHE A 107 0.05 18.58 -8.31
N MET A 108 0.20 19.47 -7.35
CA MET A 108 1.19 19.34 -6.29
C MET A 108 0.49 19.50 -4.95
N GLY A 109 0.67 18.56 -4.06
CA GLY A 109 -0.01 18.57 -2.77
C GLY A 109 0.58 17.60 -1.76
N VAL A 110 -0.08 17.55 -0.62
CA VAL A 110 0.23 16.62 0.47
C VAL A 110 -0.77 15.47 0.44
N ASN A 111 -0.30 14.24 0.55
CA ASN A 111 -1.13 13.07 0.77
C ASN A 111 -0.43 12.11 1.73
N ASP A 112 -0.76 12.21 3.00
CA ASP A 112 -0.26 11.40 4.11
C ASP A 112 -1.31 10.41 4.64
N SER A 113 -2.50 10.39 4.03
CA SER A 113 -3.66 9.67 4.56
C SER A 113 -3.90 8.30 3.93
N GLU A 114 -3.19 7.96 2.85
CA GLU A 114 -3.38 6.71 2.13
C GLU A 114 -2.20 5.75 2.36
N PRO A 115 -2.46 4.45 2.59
CA PRO A 115 -1.40 3.46 2.62
C PRO A 115 -0.80 3.30 1.22
N GLY A 116 0.50 3.51 1.09
CA GLY A 116 1.21 3.32 -0.18
C GLY A 116 2.54 4.05 -0.21
N ASP A 117 3.43 3.58 -1.05
CA ASP A 117 4.82 4.06 -1.10
C ASP A 117 4.94 5.49 -1.65
N MET A 118 3.96 5.96 -2.39
CA MET A 118 3.86 7.33 -2.87
C MET A 118 2.43 7.59 -3.34
N PRO A 119 1.53 7.94 -2.41
CA PRO A 119 0.12 8.13 -2.72
C PRO A 119 -0.06 9.30 -3.69
N ALA A 120 -1.00 9.13 -4.62
CA ALA A 120 -1.29 10.17 -5.60
C ALA A 120 -2.01 11.37 -4.99
N VAL A 121 -1.83 12.54 -5.58
CA VAL A 121 -2.64 13.75 -5.33
C VAL A 121 -3.67 13.99 -6.43
N VAL A 122 -3.88 13.00 -7.31
CA VAL A 122 -4.96 12.91 -8.30
C VAL A 122 -5.51 11.50 -8.29
N ARG A 123 -6.85 11.34 -8.22
CA ARG A 123 -7.53 10.03 -8.22
C ARG A 123 -8.94 10.09 -8.83
N SER A 124 -9.57 8.92 -8.99
CA SER A 124 -10.99 8.76 -9.38
C SER A 124 -11.32 9.45 -10.71
N LEU A 125 -10.57 9.13 -11.77
CA LEU A 125 -10.80 9.71 -13.09
C LEU A 125 -12.14 9.24 -13.69
N ARG A 126 -12.91 10.16 -14.27
CA ARG A 126 -14.16 9.88 -15.00
C ARG A 126 -14.22 10.73 -16.26
N TRP A 127 -14.46 10.12 -17.40
CA TRP A 127 -14.71 10.84 -18.65
C TRP A 127 -16.16 11.29 -18.76
N SER A 128 -16.38 12.49 -19.31
CA SER A 128 -17.72 12.85 -19.79
C SER A 128 -18.16 11.89 -20.90
N LYS A 129 -19.46 11.72 -21.08
CA LYS A 129 -20.04 10.81 -22.07
C LYS A 129 -19.60 11.10 -23.52
N ASP A 130 -19.36 12.36 -23.83
CA ASP A 130 -18.84 12.81 -25.13
C ASP A 130 -17.33 12.72 -25.28
N GLY A 131 -16.59 12.30 -24.24
CA GLY A 131 -15.13 12.20 -24.23
C GLY A 131 -14.39 13.55 -24.21
N GLY A 132 -15.13 14.69 -24.14
CA GLY A 132 -14.53 16.03 -24.22
C GLY A 132 -13.93 16.54 -22.91
N SER A 133 -14.37 16.02 -21.78
CA SER A 133 -13.91 16.43 -20.45
C SER A 133 -13.52 15.24 -19.59
N LEU A 134 -12.51 15.45 -18.77
CA LEU A 134 -12.06 14.50 -17.74
C LEU A 134 -12.33 15.10 -16.35
N PHE A 135 -13.07 14.39 -15.53
CA PHE A 135 -13.35 14.73 -14.14
C PHE A 135 -12.47 13.90 -13.22
N PHE A 136 -12.00 14.50 -12.12
CA PHE A 136 -11.13 13.79 -11.16
C PHE A 136 -11.11 14.51 -9.82
N LEU A 137 -10.71 13.80 -8.78
CA LEU A 137 -10.32 14.39 -7.50
C LEU A 137 -8.85 14.79 -7.52
N GLY A 138 -8.55 15.96 -6.98
CA GLY A 138 -7.19 16.49 -6.91
C GLY A 138 -6.95 17.29 -5.63
N ARG A 139 -5.71 17.27 -5.16
CA ARG A 139 -5.18 18.14 -4.10
C ARG A 139 -4.22 19.14 -4.74
N ASP A 140 -4.49 20.42 -4.60
CA ASP A 140 -3.68 21.50 -5.20
C ASP A 140 -3.24 22.47 -4.12
N GLY A 141 -2.05 22.24 -3.54
CA GLY A 141 -1.49 23.05 -2.47
C GLY A 141 -2.22 22.97 -1.13
N THR A 142 -3.23 22.11 -1.03
CA THR A 142 -4.04 21.88 0.17
C THR A 142 -4.03 20.40 0.55
N ALA A 143 -4.44 20.08 1.78
CA ALA A 143 -4.69 18.71 2.21
C ALA A 143 -6.08 18.20 1.80
N GLU A 144 -6.96 19.09 1.30
CA GLU A 144 -8.34 18.76 0.95
C GLU A 144 -8.44 18.23 -0.47
N TRP A 145 -9.23 17.19 -0.69
CA TRP A 145 -9.61 16.72 -2.00
C TRP A 145 -10.73 17.60 -2.58
N HIS A 146 -10.53 18.08 -3.80
CA HIS A 146 -11.52 18.83 -4.54
C HIS A 146 -11.83 18.17 -5.88
N LEU A 147 -13.06 18.38 -6.37
CA LEU A 147 -13.45 17.92 -7.69
C LEU A 147 -13.02 18.93 -8.76
N TYR A 148 -12.35 18.41 -9.79
CA TYR A 148 -11.87 19.18 -10.94
C TYR A 148 -12.44 18.63 -12.24
N ARG A 149 -12.51 19.50 -13.23
CA ARG A 149 -12.78 19.16 -14.63
C ARG A 149 -11.65 19.69 -15.51
N ALA A 150 -11.10 18.83 -16.35
CA ALA A 150 -10.15 19.22 -17.39
C ALA A 150 -10.83 19.10 -18.76
N ASP A 151 -10.75 20.18 -19.57
CA ASP A 151 -11.08 20.13 -21.00
C ASP A 151 -9.88 19.52 -21.73
N ALA A 152 -10.09 18.34 -22.32
CA ALA A 152 -9.02 17.57 -22.97
C ALA A 152 -8.39 18.31 -24.16
N ALA A 153 -9.18 19.09 -24.90
CA ALA A 153 -8.72 19.85 -26.08
C ALA A 153 -8.06 21.19 -25.72
N ARG A 154 -8.64 21.91 -24.75
CA ARG A 154 -8.19 23.25 -24.35
C ARG A 154 -7.10 23.23 -23.28
N LYS A 155 -6.89 22.10 -22.62
CA LYS A 155 -5.99 21.94 -21.47
C LYS A 155 -6.30 22.94 -20.33
N GLN A 156 -7.58 23.28 -20.20
CA GLN A 156 -8.07 24.14 -19.12
C GLN A 156 -8.57 23.23 -18.00
N VAL A 157 -8.17 23.55 -16.77
CA VAL A 157 -8.58 22.83 -15.55
C VAL A 157 -9.37 23.77 -14.67
N ASP A 158 -10.61 23.40 -14.37
CA ASP A 158 -11.53 24.17 -13.52
C ASP A 158 -11.81 23.37 -12.25
N ARG A 159 -11.66 24.01 -11.07
CA ARG A 159 -12.14 23.44 -9.81
C ARG A 159 -13.66 23.64 -9.73
N LEU A 160 -14.39 22.56 -9.44
CA LEU A 160 -15.86 22.55 -9.40
C LEU A 160 -16.43 22.71 -7.99
N THR A 161 -15.67 22.35 -6.96
CA THR A 161 -16.10 22.44 -5.55
C THR A 161 -15.43 23.61 -4.83
N PRO A 162 -16.14 24.27 -3.87
CA PRO A 162 -15.59 25.37 -3.12
C PRO A 162 -14.48 24.91 -2.16
N ILE A 163 -13.63 25.86 -1.73
CA ILE A 163 -12.68 25.65 -0.64
C ILE A 163 -13.45 25.37 0.65
N GLY A 164 -12.95 24.45 1.47
CA GLY A 164 -13.57 24.02 2.72
C GLY A 164 -14.62 22.92 2.53
N GLN A 165 -14.77 22.38 1.32
CA GLN A 165 -15.49 21.14 1.07
C GLN A 165 -14.49 20.05 0.66
N GLU A 166 -14.18 19.16 1.57
CA GLU A 166 -13.37 17.98 1.27
C GLU A 166 -14.25 16.93 0.59
N VAL A 167 -13.92 16.57 -0.66
CA VAL A 167 -14.69 15.62 -1.46
C VAL A 167 -14.09 14.23 -1.33
N SER A 168 -14.84 13.29 -0.78
CA SER A 168 -14.41 11.91 -0.60
C SER A 168 -14.64 11.03 -1.83
N GLY A 169 -15.67 11.32 -2.64
CA GLY A 169 -16.01 10.58 -3.85
C GLY A 169 -17.01 11.32 -4.72
N PHE A 170 -17.11 10.93 -5.98
CA PHE A 170 -18.08 11.50 -6.92
C PHE A 170 -18.43 10.53 -8.04
N ASP A 171 -19.56 10.78 -8.70
CA ASP A 171 -19.93 10.17 -9.98
C ASP A 171 -20.69 11.16 -10.87
N ILE A 172 -20.79 10.86 -12.17
CA ILE A 172 -21.35 11.77 -13.16
C ILE A 172 -22.36 11.08 -14.06
N ALA A 173 -23.46 11.76 -14.34
CA ALA A 173 -24.45 11.35 -15.34
C ALA A 173 -24.85 12.57 -16.17
N ASP A 174 -24.44 12.58 -17.42
CA ASP A 174 -24.61 13.72 -18.36
C ASP A 174 -24.13 15.05 -17.71
N ASP A 175 -25.05 16.00 -17.47
CA ASP A 175 -24.75 17.30 -16.87
C ASP A 175 -24.84 17.33 -15.32
N ARG A 176 -25.21 16.22 -14.72
CA ARG A 176 -25.39 16.09 -13.28
C ARG A 176 -24.16 15.41 -12.65
N ILE A 177 -23.59 16.11 -11.69
CA ILE A 177 -22.47 15.60 -10.88
C ILE A 177 -23.00 15.36 -9.48
N VAL A 178 -22.77 14.17 -8.95
CA VAL A 178 -23.11 13.80 -7.56
C VAL A 178 -21.82 13.56 -6.82
N TYR A 179 -21.67 14.14 -5.65
CA TYR A 179 -20.44 14.01 -4.87
C TYR A 179 -20.70 13.98 -3.38
N ALA A 180 -19.80 13.36 -2.67
CA ALA A 180 -19.80 13.20 -1.23
C ALA A 180 -18.81 14.20 -0.60
N VAL A 181 -19.26 14.93 0.41
CA VAL A 181 -18.46 15.91 1.14
C VAL A 181 -18.28 15.44 2.57
N ALA A 182 -17.03 15.25 2.98
CA ALA A 182 -16.70 14.86 4.34
C ALA A 182 -17.25 15.89 5.34
N GLN A 183 -17.88 15.42 6.40
CA GLN A 183 -18.35 16.30 7.45
C GLN A 183 -17.16 16.92 8.19
N PRO A 184 -17.19 18.24 8.46
CA PRO A 184 -16.14 18.88 9.25
C PRO A 184 -16.03 18.19 10.61
N CYS A 185 -14.84 17.73 10.92
CA CYS A 185 -14.58 17.14 12.22
C CYS A 185 -14.58 18.23 13.30
N PRO A 186 -15.49 18.21 14.27
CA PRO A 186 -15.45 19.17 15.33
C PRO A 186 -14.17 18.98 16.15
N LEU A 187 -13.36 20.03 16.28
CA LEU A 187 -12.28 20.06 17.24
C LEU A 187 -12.89 19.90 18.63
N TYR A 188 -12.47 18.91 19.39
CA TYR A 188 -12.84 18.86 20.81
C TYR A 188 -12.40 20.18 21.47
N PRO A 189 -13.28 20.85 22.21
CA PRO A 189 -12.88 22.00 22.98
C PRO A 189 -11.71 21.59 23.88
N LEU A 190 -10.66 22.42 23.94
CA LEU A 190 -9.53 22.24 24.83
C LEU A 190 -10.03 22.25 26.28
N SER A 191 -10.53 21.13 26.74
CA SER A 191 -10.87 20.89 28.13
C SER A 191 -9.58 20.74 28.93
N ARG A 192 -9.50 21.33 30.11
CA ARG A 192 -8.38 21.10 31.05
C ARG A 192 -8.28 19.64 31.49
N VAL A 193 -9.33 18.88 31.32
CA VAL A 193 -9.45 17.48 31.73
C VAL A 193 -10.05 16.71 30.57
N VAL A 194 -9.33 15.67 30.12
CA VAL A 194 -9.84 14.65 29.20
C VAL A 194 -10.11 13.39 30.00
N VAL A 195 -11.34 12.88 29.95
CA VAL A 195 -11.67 11.59 30.55
C VAL A 195 -11.26 10.50 29.54
N GLY A 196 -10.18 9.79 29.86
CA GLY A 196 -9.61 8.72 29.00
C GLY A 196 -10.18 7.33 29.29
N THR A 197 -11.08 7.17 30.27
CA THR A 197 -11.64 5.87 30.62
C THR A 197 -12.43 5.29 29.46
N GLY A 198 -11.99 4.13 28.94
CA GLY A 198 -12.63 3.46 27.81
C GLY A 198 -12.21 4.00 26.43
N LEU A 199 -11.25 4.92 26.37
CA LEU A 199 -10.64 5.38 25.14
C LEU A 199 -9.31 4.64 24.91
N PRO A 200 -9.02 4.19 23.70
CA PRO A 200 -7.69 3.69 23.35
C PRO A 200 -6.66 4.82 23.45
N LEU A 201 -5.43 4.45 23.78
CA LEU A 201 -4.35 5.40 24.05
C LEU A 201 -4.06 6.34 22.89
N HIS A 202 -4.06 5.83 21.65
CA HIS A 202 -3.83 6.64 20.45
C HIS A 202 -4.84 7.80 20.34
N SER A 203 -6.09 7.60 20.79
CA SER A 203 -7.09 8.67 20.85
C SER A 203 -6.74 9.79 21.83
N LEU A 204 -5.85 9.53 22.78
CA LEU A 204 -5.41 10.52 23.77
C LEU A 204 -4.12 11.24 23.35
N THR A 205 -3.29 10.58 22.54
CA THR A 205 -1.98 11.09 22.09
C THR A 205 -2.06 11.82 20.76
N ASP A 206 -3.14 11.65 20.01
CA ASP A 206 -3.35 12.36 18.75
C ASP A 206 -3.44 13.87 19.01
N THR A 207 -2.39 14.58 18.62
CA THR A 207 -2.31 16.05 18.75
C THR A 207 -3.33 16.78 17.89
N GLU A 208 -3.83 16.12 16.87
CA GLU A 208 -4.82 16.70 15.97
C GLU A 208 -6.26 16.50 16.45
N ARG A 209 -6.55 15.60 17.38
CA ARG A 209 -7.88 15.32 17.93
C ARG A 209 -9.03 15.31 16.90
N ARG A 210 -8.71 15.09 15.63
CA ARG A 210 -9.62 15.21 14.50
C ARG A 210 -10.30 13.89 14.15
N LYS A 211 -9.84 12.78 14.74
CA LYS A 211 -10.17 11.44 14.24
C LYS A 211 -11.36 10.77 14.91
N THR A 212 -12.16 11.46 15.70
CA THR A 212 -13.44 10.91 16.18
C THR A 212 -14.62 11.29 15.29
N CYS A 213 -14.36 11.58 14.03
CA CYS A 213 -15.43 11.90 13.10
C CYS A 213 -15.97 10.64 12.47
N PRO A 214 -17.28 10.52 12.39
CA PRO A 214 -17.88 9.47 11.59
C PRO A 214 -17.37 9.61 10.15
N ASN A 215 -17.13 8.49 9.48
CA ASN A 215 -16.84 8.44 8.06
C ASN A 215 -18.08 8.81 7.21
N ASP A 216 -19.00 9.56 7.81
CA ASP A 216 -20.22 10.06 7.16
C ASP A 216 -19.90 11.26 6.30
N ASN A 217 -20.43 11.26 5.10
CA ASN A 217 -20.27 12.32 4.12
C ASN A 217 -21.63 12.81 3.69
N GLU A 218 -21.78 14.13 3.56
CA GLU A 218 -22.98 14.74 2.99
C GLU A 218 -23.06 14.49 1.49
N LEU A 219 -24.24 14.08 1.01
CA LEU A 219 -24.49 13.90 -0.41
C LEU A 219 -24.91 15.23 -1.06
N TRP A 220 -24.17 15.62 -2.10
CA TRP A 220 -24.37 16.87 -2.83
C TRP A 220 -24.58 16.64 -4.32
N VAL A 221 -25.32 17.55 -4.97
CA VAL A 221 -25.57 17.54 -6.42
C VAL A 221 -25.19 18.89 -7.01
N ALA A 222 -24.43 18.86 -8.12
CA ALA A 222 -24.16 19.99 -8.97
C ALA A 222 -24.84 19.78 -10.34
N GLU A 223 -25.67 20.73 -10.78
CA GLU A 223 -26.42 20.68 -12.02
C GLU A 223 -26.66 22.08 -12.56
N GLY A 224 -26.37 22.33 -13.83
CA GLY A 224 -26.64 23.63 -14.48
C GLY A 224 -25.95 24.83 -13.76
N GLY A 225 -24.80 24.62 -13.14
CA GLY A 225 -24.06 25.63 -12.35
C GLY A 225 -24.62 25.89 -10.95
N ARG A 226 -25.62 25.14 -10.52
CA ARG A 226 -26.19 25.19 -9.17
C ARG A 226 -25.69 24.00 -8.34
N VAL A 227 -25.34 24.26 -7.10
CA VAL A 227 -24.88 23.25 -6.15
C VAL A 227 -25.84 23.23 -4.96
N ARG A 228 -26.27 22.05 -4.55
CA ARG A 228 -27.15 21.87 -3.39
C ARG A 228 -26.89 20.55 -2.67
N PRO A 229 -27.12 20.47 -1.36
CA PRO A 229 -27.17 19.20 -0.66
C PRO A 229 -28.43 18.41 -1.07
N VAL A 230 -28.35 17.09 -1.01
CA VAL A 230 -29.52 16.22 -1.08
C VAL A 230 -30.12 16.15 0.30
N THR A 231 -31.36 16.63 0.44
CA THR A 231 -32.01 16.83 1.75
C THR A 231 -33.23 15.93 1.86
N ASP A 232 -33.28 15.11 2.93
CA ASP A 232 -34.46 14.31 3.24
C ASP A 232 -35.69 15.20 3.45
N PRO A 233 -36.83 14.93 2.75
CA PRO A 233 -38.00 15.80 2.78
C PRO A 233 -38.72 15.81 4.12
N VAL A 234 -38.52 14.79 4.99
CA VAL A 234 -39.20 14.65 6.28
C VAL A 234 -38.33 15.25 7.40
N THR A 235 -37.08 14.79 7.50
CA THR A 235 -36.18 15.22 8.59
C THR A 235 -35.56 16.58 8.34
N LYS A 236 -35.51 17.04 7.10
CA LYS A 236 -34.81 18.26 6.63
C LYS A 236 -33.30 18.22 6.86
N GLN A 237 -32.75 17.05 7.09
CA GLN A 237 -31.31 16.84 7.20
C GLN A 237 -30.73 16.46 5.84
N THR A 238 -29.45 16.75 5.63
CA THR A 238 -28.71 16.28 4.45
C THR A 238 -28.56 14.76 4.51
N GLU A 239 -28.76 14.08 3.40
CA GLU A 239 -28.56 12.65 3.29
C GLU A 239 -27.08 12.33 3.48
N LEU A 240 -26.80 11.33 4.34
CA LEU A 240 -25.44 10.89 4.68
C LEU A 240 -25.14 9.56 4.01
N ILE A 241 -23.94 9.45 3.48
CA ILE A 241 -23.36 8.22 2.95
C ILE A 241 -22.02 7.96 3.62
N ASN A 242 -21.57 6.71 3.63
CA ASN A 242 -20.36 6.33 4.35
C ASN A 242 -19.14 6.22 3.41
N THR A 243 -17.97 6.57 3.94
CA THR A 243 -16.66 6.26 3.32
C THR A 243 -15.98 5.16 4.11
N HIS A 244 -15.53 4.13 3.42
CA HIS A 244 -14.88 2.98 4.02
C HIS A 244 -13.44 2.87 3.52
N TYR A 245 -12.46 2.95 4.41
CA TYR A 245 -11.01 2.93 4.08
C TYR A 245 -10.64 3.90 2.93
N GLY A 246 -11.20 5.11 2.93
CA GLY A 246 -10.94 6.10 1.88
C GLY A 246 -11.76 5.89 0.60
N GLU A 247 -12.55 4.82 0.49
CA GLU A 247 -13.43 4.53 -0.64
C GLU A 247 -14.87 4.94 -0.34
N THR A 248 -15.44 5.78 -1.20
CA THR A 248 -16.86 6.15 -1.13
C THR A 248 -17.64 5.41 -2.22
N LEU A 249 -18.44 4.44 -1.81
CA LEU A 249 -19.34 3.75 -2.74
C LEU A 249 -20.50 4.67 -3.09
N LEU A 250 -20.46 5.23 -4.30
CA LEU A 250 -21.41 6.18 -4.82
C LEU A 250 -21.50 5.99 -6.33
N THR A 251 -22.69 5.61 -6.83
CA THR A 251 -22.89 5.45 -8.28
C THR A 251 -24.25 6.01 -8.70
N VAL A 252 -24.22 6.96 -9.64
CA VAL A 252 -25.42 7.62 -10.15
C VAL A 252 -26.03 6.82 -11.30
N SER A 253 -27.37 6.77 -11.38
CA SER A 253 -28.08 6.16 -12.51
C SER A 253 -27.80 6.93 -13.81
N HIS A 254 -27.84 6.25 -14.97
CA HIS A 254 -27.55 6.87 -16.26
C HIS A 254 -28.46 8.05 -16.62
N ASP A 255 -29.68 8.09 -16.07
CA ASP A 255 -30.61 9.21 -16.23
C ASP A 255 -30.41 10.32 -15.19
N GLY A 256 -29.47 10.16 -14.29
CA GLY A 256 -29.14 11.11 -13.24
C GLY A 256 -30.20 11.28 -12.16
N GLN A 257 -31.21 10.39 -12.06
CA GLN A 257 -32.33 10.56 -11.13
C GLN A 257 -32.02 9.99 -9.73
N CYS A 258 -31.25 8.91 -9.67
CA CYS A 258 -31.01 8.16 -8.45
C CYS A 258 -29.53 7.90 -8.22
N VAL A 259 -29.16 7.68 -6.96
CA VAL A 259 -27.85 7.21 -6.54
C VAL A 259 -28.01 5.93 -5.73
N ILE A 260 -27.16 4.94 -5.98
CA ILE A 260 -26.93 3.84 -5.05
C ILE A 260 -25.62 4.15 -4.31
N ALA A 261 -25.70 4.08 -2.98
CA ALA A 261 -24.56 4.36 -2.09
C ALA A 261 -24.56 3.42 -0.89
N ALA A 262 -23.43 3.35 -0.20
CA ALA A 262 -23.32 2.71 1.12
C ALA A 262 -23.63 3.74 2.22
N ARG A 263 -24.39 3.32 3.24
CA ARG A 263 -24.70 4.12 4.43
C ARG A 263 -24.33 3.36 5.69
N ALA A 264 -23.76 4.05 6.66
CA ALA A 264 -23.43 3.49 7.96
C ALA A 264 -24.70 3.09 8.74
N VAL A 265 -24.68 1.93 9.38
CA VAL A 265 -25.75 1.43 10.23
C VAL A 265 -25.35 1.66 11.69
N THR A 266 -25.94 2.69 12.30
CA THR A 266 -25.64 3.06 13.70
C THR A 266 -26.41 2.25 14.74
N GLU A 267 -27.56 1.68 14.35
CA GLU A 267 -28.35 0.76 15.15
C GLU A 267 -28.46 -0.58 14.42
N ILE A 268 -27.72 -1.58 14.87
CA ILE A 268 -27.67 -2.89 14.23
C ILE A 268 -29.08 -3.52 14.21
N PRO A 269 -29.63 -3.83 13.03
CA PRO A 269 -30.93 -4.48 12.90
C PRO A 269 -30.93 -5.82 13.63
N LYS A 270 -32.09 -6.17 14.25
CA LYS A 270 -32.27 -7.44 14.94
C LYS A 270 -32.02 -8.61 13.97
N GLY A 271 -31.16 -9.52 14.36
CA GLY A 271 -30.80 -10.71 13.58
C GLY A 271 -29.51 -10.54 12.78
N TRP A 272 -28.97 -9.32 12.64
CA TRP A 272 -27.68 -9.12 11.98
C TRP A 272 -26.50 -9.74 12.74
N GLU A 273 -26.63 -9.90 14.06
CA GLU A 273 -25.64 -10.63 14.87
C GLU A 273 -25.35 -12.05 14.35
N ARG A 274 -26.26 -12.62 13.55
CA ARG A 274 -26.09 -13.95 12.95
C ARG A 274 -25.10 -13.97 11.79
N TYR A 275 -24.85 -12.83 11.14
CA TYR A 275 -23.85 -12.74 10.07
C TYR A 275 -22.43 -12.69 10.61
N ASP A 276 -22.27 -12.45 11.91
CA ASP A 276 -20.96 -12.44 12.53
C ASP A 276 -20.34 -13.83 12.55
N PRO A 277 -19.25 -14.07 11.79
CA PRO A 277 -18.58 -15.36 11.78
C PRO A 277 -17.79 -15.65 13.06
N GLY A 278 -17.90 -14.77 14.08
CA GLY A 278 -17.06 -14.82 15.28
C GLY A 278 -15.60 -14.53 14.98
N ALA A 279 -15.33 -13.92 13.85
CA ALA A 279 -13.99 -13.62 13.40
C ALA A 279 -13.50 -12.27 13.95
N ARG A 280 -12.20 -12.13 13.96
CA ARG A 280 -11.43 -11.04 14.57
C ARG A 280 -11.79 -9.63 14.07
N THR A 281 -12.39 -9.50 12.91
CA THR A 281 -12.67 -8.24 12.23
C THR A 281 -14.14 -8.07 11.85
N SER A 282 -15.05 -8.85 12.43
CA SER A 282 -16.48 -8.64 12.20
C SER A 282 -16.93 -7.34 12.87
N ARG A 283 -17.55 -6.48 12.07
CA ARG A 283 -18.06 -5.16 12.49
C ARG A 283 -19.44 -5.22 13.13
N ILE A 284 -20.09 -6.37 13.08
CA ILE A 284 -21.47 -6.53 13.56
C ILE A 284 -21.52 -6.72 15.06
N THR A 285 -20.46 -7.26 15.67
CA THR A 285 -20.46 -7.55 17.10
C THR A 285 -20.18 -6.32 17.97
N THR A 286 -21.25 -5.88 18.61
CA THR A 286 -21.24 -5.41 20.00
C THR A 286 -20.35 -4.24 20.35
N VAL A 287 -20.26 -3.27 19.49
CA VAL A 287 -19.82 -1.96 19.98
C VAL A 287 -21.05 -1.27 20.54
N ALA A 288 -21.07 -1.04 21.88
CA ALA A 288 -22.10 -0.21 22.46
C ALA A 288 -22.16 1.13 21.70
N PRO A 289 -23.36 1.66 21.40
CA PRO A 289 -23.49 2.90 20.62
C PRO A 289 -22.67 4.07 21.15
N GLU A 290 -22.37 4.06 22.44
CA GLU A 290 -21.51 5.05 23.07
C GLU A 290 -20.03 4.90 22.71
N ARG A 291 -19.57 3.69 22.41
CA ARG A 291 -18.20 3.44 21.95
C ARG A 291 -18.01 3.77 20.46
N LEU A 292 -19.04 3.57 19.64
CA LEU A 292 -19.05 3.99 18.23
C LEU A 292 -18.81 5.49 18.06
N LYS A 293 -19.23 6.30 19.03
CA LYS A 293 -19.01 7.75 19.03
C LYS A 293 -17.61 8.18 19.45
N LEU A 294 -16.79 7.28 19.98
CA LEU A 294 -15.52 7.58 20.61
C LEU A 294 -14.31 6.94 19.92
N ALA A 295 -14.52 5.97 19.04
CA ALA A 295 -13.44 5.27 18.35
C ALA A 295 -13.25 5.80 16.93
N ASN A 296 -12.03 6.17 16.61
CA ASN A 296 -11.65 6.80 15.36
C ASN A 296 -11.67 5.87 14.15
N ASP A 297 -11.59 4.55 14.37
CA ASP A 297 -11.45 3.53 13.37
C ASP A 297 -12.51 2.43 13.49
N ILE A 298 -13.68 2.76 14.04
CA ILE A 298 -14.73 1.77 14.03
C ILE A 298 -15.38 1.80 12.67
N ASP A 299 -15.00 0.82 11.91
CA ASP A 299 -15.73 0.36 10.77
C ASP A 299 -17.14 -0.04 11.22
N VAL A 300 -18.08 0.85 11.06
CA VAL A 300 -19.49 0.53 11.26
C VAL A 300 -19.98 -0.35 10.10
N PRO A 301 -20.84 -1.33 10.35
CA PRO A 301 -21.45 -2.07 9.26
C PRO A 301 -22.27 -1.16 8.37
N GLU A 302 -22.35 -1.52 7.11
CA GLU A 302 -22.98 -0.71 6.08
C GLU A 302 -24.17 -1.42 5.45
N GLU A 303 -25.11 -0.62 4.96
CA GLU A 303 -26.23 -1.04 4.14
C GLU A 303 -26.25 -0.29 2.80
N MET A 304 -26.76 -0.95 1.77
CA MET A 304 -26.98 -0.31 0.47
C MET A 304 -28.29 0.46 0.46
N VAL A 305 -28.22 1.72 0.06
CA VAL A 305 -29.37 2.61 -0.07
C VAL A 305 -29.53 3.13 -1.49
N LEU A 306 -30.79 3.35 -1.90
CA LEU A 306 -31.17 4.11 -3.07
C LEU A 306 -31.64 5.50 -2.61
N VAL A 307 -31.05 6.53 -3.18
CA VAL A 307 -31.41 7.92 -2.91
C VAL A 307 -32.00 8.53 -4.19
N ASP A 308 -33.22 9.04 -4.14
CA ASP A 308 -33.83 9.85 -5.21
C ASP A 308 -33.28 11.28 -5.11
N LEU A 309 -32.54 11.71 -6.11
CA LEU A 309 -31.83 13.00 -6.11
C LEU A 309 -32.76 14.22 -6.27
N ASN A 310 -34.00 14.02 -6.73
CA ASN A 310 -34.97 15.10 -6.91
C ASN A 310 -35.78 15.34 -5.63
N THR A 311 -36.18 14.26 -4.97
CA THR A 311 -36.99 14.33 -3.74
C THR A 311 -36.17 14.32 -2.47
N GLY A 312 -34.95 13.76 -2.51
CA GLY A 312 -34.10 13.53 -1.34
C GLY A 312 -34.54 12.34 -0.48
N THR A 313 -35.51 11.53 -0.98
CA THR A 313 -35.92 10.32 -0.24
C THR A 313 -34.91 9.20 -0.40
N SER A 314 -34.59 8.50 0.68
CA SER A 314 -33.74 7.32 0.66
C SER A 314 -34.48 6.07 1.10
N SER A 315 -34.06 4.91 0.58
CA SER A 315 -34.62 3.61 0.95
C SER A 315 -33.54 2.54 0.97
N VAL A 316 -33.62 1.63 1.96
CA VAL A 316 -32.73 0.48 2.05
C VAL A 316 -33.05 -0.51 0.94
N LEU A 317 -32.03 -0.92 0.19
CA LEU A 317 -32.18 -1.83 -0.94
C LEU A 317 -32.17 -3.30 -0.52
N VAL A 318 -31.29 -3.65 0.39
CA VAL A 318 -31.13 -5.00 0.91
C VAL A 318 -30.91 -4.91 2.41
N ASN A 319 -31.82 -5.50 3.20
CA ASN A 319 -31.70 -5.52 4.66
C ASN A 319 -30.69 -6.59 5.11
N ALA A 320 -29.43 -6.38 4.77
CA ALA A 320 -28.31 -7.22 5.16
C ALA A 320 -27.00 -6.39 5.07
N PRO A 321 -25.95 -6.73 5.83
CA PRO A 321 -24.67 -6.05 5.77
C PRO A 321 -23.98 -6.27 4.43
N LEU A 322 -23.00 -5.46 4.09
CA LEU A 322 -22.10 -5.73 2.98
C LEU A 322 -21.20 -6.92 3.32
N GLY A 323 -20.76 -7.66 2.30
CA GLY A 323 -19.85 -8.79 2.50
C GLY A 323 -18.54 -8.39 3.16
N ARG A 324 -18.03 -7.18 2.83
CA ARG A 324 -16.81 -6.63 3.44
C ARG A 324 -16.91 -6.42 4.95
N ASP A 325 -18.11 -6.18 5.48
CA ASP A 325 -18.35 -6.02 6.92
C ASP A 325 -18.23 -7.33 7.69
N VAL A 326 -18.33 -8.46 7.00
CA VAL A 326 -18.28 -9.81 7.55
C VAL A 326 -17.17 -10.65 6.91
N GLN A 327 -16.10 -9.99 6.45
CA GLN A 327 -14.84 -10.58 5.96
C GLN A 327 -14.92 -11.30 4.61
N TYR A 328 -15.90 -11.03 3.80
CA TYR A 328 -15.89 -11.48 2.42
C TYR A 328 -15.09 -10.48 1.57
N LEU A 329 -13.93 -10.95 1.10
CA LEU A 329 -13.05 -10.19 0.22
C LEU A 329 -13.60 -10.17 -1.21
N GLY A 330 -13.32 -9.11 -1.93
CA GLY A 330 -13.75 -8.91 -3.30
C GLY A 330 -14.41 -7.54 -3.52
N PRO A 331 -14.59 -7.14 -4.77
CA PRO A 331 -15.06 -5.80 -5.10
C PRO A 331 -16.53 -5.62 -4.67
N THR A 332 -16.78 -4.53 -3.94
CA THR A 332 -18.14 -4.04 -3.66
C THR A 332 -18.46 -2.96 -4.68
N GLN A 333 -19.24 -3.29 -5.69
CA GLN A 333 -19.49 -2.45 -6.87
C GLN A 333 -20.97 -2.41 -7.22
N VAL A 334 -21.35 -1.37 -7.96
CA VAL A 334 -22.67 -1.19 -8.55
C VAL A 334 -22.53 -0.98 -10.05
N SER A 335 -23.25 -1.76 -10.85
CA SER A 335 -23.36 -1.58 -12.29
C SER A 335 -24.82 -1.32 -12.67
N TRP A 336 -25.13 -0.14 -13.19
CA TRP A 336 -26.47 0.23 -13.64
C TRP A 336 -26.78 -0.34 -15.02
N SER A 337 -28.05 -0.75 -15.21
CA SER A 337 -28.55 -1.02 -16.56
C SER A 337 -28.62 0.28 -17.38
N PRO A 338 -28.48 0.20 -18.72
CA PRO A 338 -28.54 1.38 -19.59
C PRO A 338 -29.83 2.19 -19.47
N ASP A 339 -30.94 1.56 -19.08
CA ASP A 339 -32.24 2.21 -18.89
C ASP A 339 -32.46 2.72 -17.44
N GLY A 340 -31.49 2.54 -16.54
CA GLY A 340 -31.57 2.97 -15.14
C GLY A 340 -32.56 2.22 -14.26
N ARG A 341 -33.21 1.13 -14.78
CA ARG A 341 -34.26 0.40 -14.04
C ARG A 341 -33.77 -0.75 -13.21
N SER A 342 -32.57 -1.22 -13.49
CA SER A 342 -31.93 -2.32 -12.76
C SER A 342 -30.50 -1.96 -12.41
N ALA A 343 -29.97 -2.62 -11.38
CA ALA A 343 -28.55 -2.57 -11.04
C ALA A 343 -28.05 -3.96 -10.66
N ILE A 344 -26.80 -4.26 -10.96
CA ILE A 344 -26.07 -5.37 -10.38
C ILE A 344 -25.26 -4.85 -9.20
N LEU A 345 -25.47 -5.44 -8.04
CA LEU A 345 -24.77 -5.16 -6.80
C LEU A 345 -23.88 -6.35 -6.48
N THR A 346 -22.64 -6.10 -6.05
CA THR A 346 -21.69 -7.18 -5.74
C THR A 346 -21.30 -7.16 -4.27
N ASN A 347 -20.84 -8.31 -3.77
CA ASN A 347 -20.34 -8.50 -2.41
C ASN A 347 -21.37 -8.12 -1.31
N LEU A 348 -22.61 -8.61 -1.46
CA LEU A 348 -23.69 -8.40 -0.50
C LEU A 348 -24.02 -9.68 0.26
N MET A 349 -24.35 -9.56 1.55
CA MET A 349 -25.07 -10.62 2.25
C MET A 349 -26.55 -10.60 1.85
N LEU A 350 -27.26 -11.71 2.02
CA LEU A 350 -28.68 -11.80 1.73
C LEU A 350 -29.51 -11.79 3.01
N PRO A 351 -30.69 -11.12 3.05
CA PRO A 351 -31.56 -11.10 4.21
C PRO A 351 -31.95 -12.50 4.68
N LEU A 352 -31.99 -12.73 5.99
CA LEU A 352 -32.36 -14.01 6.60
C LEU A 352 -33.87 -14.17 6.78
N ASP A 353 -34.60 -13.06 6.76
CA ASP A 353 -36.05 -13.05 6.95
C ASP A 353 -36.78 -13.83 5.84
N GLY A 354 -37.85 -14.52 6.22
CA GLY A 354 -38.71 -15.24 5.28
C GLY A 354 -38.09 -16.49 4.65
N SER A 355 -36.89 -16.92 5.07
CA SER A 355 -36.20 -18.10 4.53
C SER A 355 -36.20 -19.25 5.53
N THR A 356 -36.07 -20.49 5.00
CA THR A 356 -35.90 -21.70 5.84
C THR A 356 -34.54 -21.71 6.49
N GLU A 357 -34.35 -22.46 7.57
CA GLU A 357 -33.08 -22.61 8.26
C GLU A 357 -31.96 -23.06 7.31
N ALA A 358 -32.20 -24.03 6.46
CA ALA A 358 -31.24 -24.49 5.46
C ALA A 358 -30.88 -23.41 4.42
N GLU A 359 -31.80 -22.53 4.08
CA GLU A 359 -31.55 -21.40 3.20
C GLU A 359 -30.78 -20.31 3.94
N GLN A 360 -31.07 -20.07 5.21
CA GLN A 360 -30.33 -19.13 6.04
C GLN A 360 -28.85 -19.54 6.17
N ASP A 361 -28.58 -20.82 6.40
CA ASP A 361 -27.21 -21.35 6.47
C ASP A 361 -26.42 -21.10 5.17
N LYS A 362 -27.08 -21.26 4.02
CA LYS A 362 -26.48 -20.91 2.73
C LYS A 362 -26.17 -19.41 2.62
N ARG A 363 -27.12 -18.55 3.04
CA ARG A 363 -26.97 -17.09 2.98
C ARG A 363 -25.88 -16.59 3.93
N LEU A 364 -25.73 -17.23 5.08
CA LEU A 364 -24.67 -16.92 6.05
C LEU A 364 -23.27 -17.36 5.58
N SER A 365 -23.18 -18.29 4.65
CA SER A 365 -21.92 -18.93 4.28
C SER A 365 -21.22 -18.28 3.08
N ALA A 366 -21.75 -17.21 2.50
CA ALA A 366 -21.14 -16.48 1.38
C ALA A 366 -21.79 -15.12 1.15
N ALA A 367 -21.03 -14.21 0.54
CA ALA A 367 -21.57 -13.04 -0.12
C ALA A 367 -22.09 -13.38 -1.53
N TYR A 368 -22.86 -12.49 -2.11
CA TYR A 368 -23.58 -12.71 -3.36
C TYR A 368 -23.39 -11.54 -4.33
N VAL A 369 -23.57 -11.85 -5.61
CA VAL A 369 -23.93 -10.89 -6.66
C VAL A 369 -25.45 -10.90 -6.78
N VAL A 370 -26.06 -9.71 -6.80
CA VAL A 370 -27.51 -9.53 -6.76
C VAL A 370 -27.95 -8.61 -7.90
N ARG A 371 -28.99 -8.98 -8.64
CA ARG A 371 -29.72 -8.03 -9.52
C ARG A 371 -30.84 -7.37 -8.73
N LEU A 372 -30.86 -6.05 -8.76
CA LEU A 372 -31.89 -5.21 -8.18
C LEU A 372 -32.81 -4.67 -9.27
N ASP A 373 -34.13 -4.69 -9.05
CA ASP A 373 -35.10 -3.87 -9.75
C ASP A 373 -35.39 -2.61 -8.92
N VAL A 374 -35.03 -1.47 -9.47
CA VAL A 374 -35.05 -0.18 -8.76
C VAL A 374 -36.48 0.31 -8.48
N GLN A 375 -37.44 -0.01 -9.35
CA GLN A 375 -38.82 0.47 -9.21
C GLN A 375 -39.58 -0.31 -8.13
N THR A 376 -39.38 -1.59 -8.09
CA THR A 376 -40.08 -2.49 -7.14
C THR A 376 -39.29 -2.75 -5.87
N HIS A 377 -38.05 -2.31 -5.80
CA HIS A 377 -37.08 -2.63 -4.73
C HIS A 377 -36.92 -4.14 -4.52
N SER A 378 -37.21 -4.92 -5.57
CA SER A 378 -37.05 -6.37 -5.52
C SER A 378 -35.67 -6.77 -6.01
N TRP A 379 -35.11 -7.80 -5.38
CA TRP A 379 -33.79 -8.31 -5.73
C TRP A 379 -33.80 -9.81 -6.01
N THR A 380 -32.90 -10.26 -6.85
CA THR A 380 -32.69 -11.67 -7.16
C THR A 380 -31.20 -12.00 -7.09
N PRO A 381 -30.82 -13.12 -6.42
CA PRO A 381 -29.43 -13.54 -6.43
C PRO A 381 -29.03 -14.00 -7.83
N VAL A 382 -27.89 -13.51 -8.31
CA VAL A 382 -27.25 -13.91 -9.56
C VAL A 382 -26.31 -15.06 -9.31
N ALA A 383 -25.35 -14.87 -8.40
CA ALA A 383 -24.31 -15.82 -8.08
C ALA A 383 -23.94 -15.74 -6.61
N ARG A 384 -23.45 -16.86 -6.09
CA ARG A 384 -22.80 -16.96 -4.80
C ARG A 384 -21.30 -16.77 -5.02
N LEU A 385 -20.70 -15.80 -4.34
CA LEU A 385 -19.26 -15.57 -4.41
C LEU A 385 -18.50 -16.65 -3.67
N LYS A 386 -17.43 -17.11 -4.28
CA LYS A 386 -16.51 -18.07 -3.68
C LYS A 386 -15.28 -17.33 -3.18
N GLN A 387 -14.77 -17.73 -2.04
CA GLN A 387 -13.47 -17.31 -1.55
C GLN A 387 -12.83 -18.48 -0.82
N TYR A 388 -11.52 -18.54 -0.87
CA TYR A 388 -10.74 -19.50 -0.14
C TYR A 388 -9.93 -18.77 0.93
N GLY A 389 -10.20 -19.08 2.18
CA GLY A 389 -9.45 -18.51 3.31
C GLY A 389 -8.16 -19.27 3.54
N SER A 390 -7.23 -18.62 4.15
CA SER A 390 -5.80 -18.87 4.36
C SER A 390 -5.36 -20.22 4.95
N LYS A 391 -5.95 -21.35 4.55
CA LYS A 391 -5.44 -22.67 4.98
C LYS A 391 -4.18 -23.09 4.25
N ASP A 392 -4.01 -22.60 3.03
CA ASP A 392 -2.80 -22.79 2.24
C ASP A 392 -2.18 -21.43 1.92
N LEU A 393 -0.95 -21.39 1.50
CA LEU A 393 -0.19 -20.17 1.14
C LEU A 393 -0.84 -19.33 0.02
N HIS A 394 -2.00 -19.71 -0.48
CA HIS A 394 -2.69 -19.12 -1.62
C HIS A 394 -4.15 -18.81 -1.28
N SER A 395 -4.40 -17.73 -0.57
CA SER A 395 -5.76 -17.18 -0.45
C SER A 395 -6.21 -16.63 -1.81
N TRP A 396 -7.46 -16.86 -2.18
CA TRP A 396 -8.04 -16.26 -3.38
C TRP A 396 -9.48 -15.83 -3.13
N TRP A 397 -9.91 -14.82 -3.84
CA TRP A 397 -11.24 -14.23 -3.80
C TRP A 397 -11.62 -13.68 -5.18
N PRO A 398 -12.87 -13.25 -5.41
CA PRO A 398 -13.22 -12.54 -6.62
C PRO A 398 -12.39 -11.26 -6.75
N GLU A 399 -11.67 -11.10 -7.85
CA GLU A 399 -10.89 -9.88 -8.13
C GLU A 399 -11.64 -8.95 -9.08
N LYS A 400 -12.40 -9.51 -10.02
CA LYS A 400 -13.11 -8.72 -11.03
C LYS A 400 -14.51 -9.30 -11.27
N ILE A 401 -15.53 -8.43 -11.21
CA ILE A 401 -16.91 -8.77 -11.56
C ILE A 401 -17.35 -7.84 -12.68
N GLN A 402 -17.70 -8.42 -13.84
CA GLN A 402 -18.09 -7.70 -15.04
C GLN A 402 -19.54 -7.98 -15.38
N THR A 403 -20.27 -6.95 -15.79
CA THR A 403 -21.66 -7.04 -16.24
C THR A 403 -21.77 -6.67 -17.71
N ASP A 404 -22.32 -7.58 -18.51
CA ASP A 404 -22.73 -7.32 -19.90
C ASP A 404 -24.25 -7.18 -19.94
N TRP A 405 -24.73 -5.95 -19.94
CA TRP A 405 -26.16 -5.64 -20.00
C TRP A 405 -26.80 -5.95 -21.36
N LEU A 406 -26.02 -6.06 -22.43
CA LEU A 406 -26.54 -6.39 -23.75
C LEU A 406 -26.99 -7.85 -23.82
N HIS A 407 -26.30 -8.73 -23.11
CA HIS A 407 -26.57 -10.17 -23.09
C HIS A 407 -27.15 -10.65 -21.76
N ASP A 408 -27.44 -9.72 -20.82
CA ASP A 408 -27.85 -10.01 -19.43
C ASP A 408 -26.90 -11.04 -18.78
N GLU A 409 -25.59 -10.79 -18.85
CA GLU A 409 -24.56 -11.69 -18.36
C GLU A 409 -23.70 -11.02 -17.28
N VAL A 410 -23.30 -11.80 -16.28
CA VAL A 410 -22.34 -11.42 -15.24
C VAL A 410 -21.21 -12.42 -15.26
N THR A 411 -19.97 -11.95 -15.37
CA THR A 411 -18.76 -12.76 -15.31
C THR A 411 -17.98 -12.44 -14.03
N ILE A 412 -17.59 -13.48 -13.28
CA ILE A 412 -16.79 -13.39 -12.06
C ILE A 412 -15.42 -13.99 -12.35
N ARG A 413 -14.37 -13.21 -12.13
CA ARG A 413 -12.98 -13.66 -12.26
C ARG A 413 -12.32 -13.68 -10.89
N TYR A 414 -11.55 -14.72 -10.65
CA TYR A 414 -10.83 -14.93 -9.41
C TYR A 414 -9.33 -14.70 -9.63
N GLY A 415 -8.60 -14.46 -8.55
CA GLY A 415 -7.15 -14.27 -8.60
C GLY A 415 -6.38 -15.47 -9.15
N VAL A 416 -5.11 -15.28 -9.38
CA VAL A 416 -4.19 -16.22 -10.08
C VAL A 416 -4.24 -17.65 -9.54
N HIS A 417 -4.57 -17.83 -8.26
CA HIS A 417 -4.70 -19.15 -7.61
C HIS A 417 -6.15 -19.60 -7.44
N GLY A 418 -7.09 -18.81 -7.96
CA GLY A 418 -8.52 -19.10 -7.87
C GLY A 418 -9.03 -20.08 -8.94
N PRO A 419 -10.33 -20.42 -8.90
CA PRO A 419 -10.97 -21.21 -9.92
C PRO A 419 -11.05 -20.47 -11.26
N GLU A 420 -11.34 -21.23 -12.31
CA GLU A 420 -11.66 -20.66 -13.63
C GLU A 420 -12.80 -19.64 -13.53
N PRO A 421 -12.84 -18.63 -14.42
CA PRO A 421 -13.90 -17.64 -14.46
C PRO A 421 -15.29 -18.28 -14.58
N GLU A 422 -16.24 -17.71 -13.83
CA GLU A 422 -17.63 -18.15 -13.84
C GLU A 422 -18.49 -17.08 -14.55
N ALA A 423 -19.44 -17.52 -15.37
CA ALA A 423 -20.41 -16.63 -15.98
C ALA A 423 -21.84 -17.08 -15.68
N TYR A 424 -22.73 -16.12 -15.53
CA TYR A 424 -24.14 -16.33 -15.25
C TYR A 424 -24.95 -15.47 -16.21
N ARG A 425 -25.92 -16.06 -16.89
CA ARG A 425 -26.80 -15.37 -17.84
C ARG A 425 -28.25 -15.51 -17.42
N LEU A 426 -29.02 -14.44 -17.60
CA LEU A 426 -30.43 -14.43 -17.33
C LEU A 426 -31.20 -15.13 -18.48
N ASP A 427 -31.81 -16.28 -18.19
CA ASP A 427 -32.70 -16.99 -19.12
C ASP A 427 -34.07 -17.21 -18.47
N LYS A 428 -35.13 -16.69 -19.12
CA LYS A 428 -36.52 -16.82 -18.67
C LYS A 428 -36.74 -16.46 -17.21
N GLY A 429 -36.10 -15.39 -16.74
CA GLY A 429 -36.20 -14.90 -15.37
C GLY A 429 -35.39 -15.69 -14.33
N ARG A 430 -34.48 -16.55 -14.76
CA ARG A 430 -33.54 -17.28 -13.88
C ARG A 430 -32.12 -17.09 -14.34
N TRP A 431 -31.23 -16.90 -13.39
CA TRP A 431 -29.81 -16.89 -13.64
C TRP A 431 -29.30 -18.33 -13.77
N ILE A 432 -28.67 -18.63 -14.89
CA ILE A 432 -28.09 -19.94 -15.20
C ILE A 432 -26.58 -19.78 -15.43
N GLU A 433 -25.81 -20.70 -14.88
CA GLU A 433 -24.37 -20.75 -15.14
C GLU A 433 -24.12 -21.04 -16.63
N THR A 434 -23.17 -20.34 -17.22
CA THR A 434 -22.76 -20.47 -18.61
C THR A 434 -21.24 -20.44 -18.71
N THR A 435 -20.71 -20.64 -19.91
CA THR A 435 -19.25 -20.53 -20.11
C THR A 435 -18.86 -19.07 -20.17
N ALA A 436 -17.93 -18.66 -19.36
CA ALA A 436 -17.38 -17.32 -19.41
C ALA A 436 -16.77 -17.06 -20.82
N ALA A 437 -17.16 -15.96 -21.44
CA ALA A 437 -16.50 -15.52 -22.66
C ALA A 437 -15.03 -15.22 -22.38
N ALA A 438 -14.19 -15.44 -23.39
CA ALA A 438 -12.83 -14.91 -23.34
C ALA A 438 -12.91 -13.40 -23.11
N GLU A 439 -12.01 -12.87 -22.29
CA GLU A 439 -11.98 -11.42 -22.05
C GLU A 439 -11.72 -10.71 -23.39
N THR A 440 -12.75 -10.15 -23.95
CA THR A 440 -12.65 -9.21 -25.06
C THR A 440 -12.71 -7.83 -24.42
N ASP A 441 -11.57 -7.29 -24.02
CA ASP A 441 -11.51 -5.85 -23.83
C ASP A 441 -11.90 -5.22 -25.16
N ALA A 442 -12.99 -4.47 -25.15
CA ALA A 442 -13.47 -3.77 -26.35
C ALA A 442 -12.53 -2.62 -26.77
N THR A 443 -11.37 -2.49 -26.11
CA THR A 443 -10.33 -1.56 -26.50
C THR A 443 -9.59 -2.14 -27.72
N PRO A 444 -9.46 -1.38 -28.81
CA PRO A 444 -8.80 -1.85 -30.02
C PRO A 444 -7.32 -2.17 -29.84
N ILE A 445 -6.73 -1.72 -28.72
CA ILE A 445 -5.36 -1.98 -28.31
C ILE A 445 -5.32 -2.30 -26.80
N GLU A 446 -4.44 -3.18 -26.40
CA GLU A 446 -4.11 -3.42 -24.99
C GLU A 446 -2.89 -2.58 -24.62
N VAL A 447 -3.00 -1.76 -23.59
CA VAL A 447 -1.92 -0.93 -23.05
C VAL A 447 -1.66 -1.35 -21.62
N VAL A 448 -0.42 -1.72 -21.33
CA VAL A 448 -0.01 -2.28 -20.02
C VAL A 448 1.29 -1.66 -19.53
N VAL A 449 1.49 -1.64 -18.23
CA VAL A 449 2.83 -1.40 -17.66
C VAL A 449 3.60 -2.71 -17.64
N ARG A 450 4.82 -2.68 -18.13
CA ARG A 450 5.75 -3.81 -18.02
C ARG A 450 7.02 -3.39 -17.31
N GLN A 451 7.48 -4.28 -16.48
CA GLN A 451 8.70 -4.17 -15.68
C GLN A 451 9.23 -5.56 -15.37
N ASP A 452 10.44 -5.66 -14.89
CA ASP A 452 11.01 -6.85 -14.27
C ASP A 452 11.99 -6.42 -13.15
N LEU A 453 12.65 -7.36 -12.50
CA LEU A 453 13.59 -7.06 -11.39
C LEU A 453 14.68 -6.03 -11.74
N ASN A 454 15.03 -5.86 -13.03
CA ASN A 454 16.13 -5.01 -13.49
C ASN A 454 15.70 -3.97 -14.52
N THR A 455 14.46 -4.01 -14.96
CA THR A 455 13.88 -3.09 -15.95
C THR A 455 12.83 -2.21 -15.30
N PRO A 456 13.06 -0.89 -15.21
CA PRO A 456 12.08 0.05 -14.68
C PRO A 456 10.73 0.00 -15.40
N PRO A 457 9.61 0.32 -14.71
CA PRO A 457 8.29 0.29 -15.31
C PRO A 457 8.17 1.28 -16.46
N ALA A 458 7.66 0.81 -17.60
CA ALA A 458 7.34 1.61 -18.78
C ALA A 458 6.00 1.15 -19.37
N LEU A 459 5.39 2.01 -20.18
CA LEU A 459 4.11 1.76 -20.82
C LEU A 459 4.34 1.04 -22.16
N PHE A 460 3.61 -0.04 -22.37
CA PHE A 460 3.72 -0.88 -23.57
C PHE A 460 2.35 -1.05 -24.22
N VAL A 461 2.34 -1.23 -25.52
CA VAL A 461 1.16 -1.66 -26.29
C VAL A 461 1.41 -3.04 -26.89
N ASN A 462 0.39 -3.88 -26.93
CA ASN A 462 0.47 -5.13 -27.68
C ASN A 462 0.53 -4.85 -29.19
N LEU A 463 1.25 -5.68 -29.92
CA LEU A 463 1.36 -5.56 -31.36
C LEU A 463 0.25 -6.37 -32.03
N ILE A 464 -0.66 -5.69 -32.74
CA ILE A 464 -1.90 -6.25 -33.28
C ILE A 464 -1.62 -7.43 -34.25
N GLU A 465 -0.52 -7.39 -35.01
CA GLU A 465 -0.16 -8.44 -35.97
C GLU A 465 0.84 -9.49 -35.42
N SER A 466 1.20 -9.40 -34.11
CA SER A 466 2.15 -10.31 -33.50
C SER A 466 1.81 -10.56 -32.03
N THR A 467 2.43 -11.57 -31.43
CA THR A 467 2.27 -11.85 -29.99
C THR A 467 3.21 -11.03 -29.09
N GLY A 468 3.77 -9.93 -29.61
CA GLY A 468 4.74 -9.09 -28.90
C GLY A 468 4.15 -7.82 -28.33
N TYR A 469 4.96 -7.15 -27.51
CA TYR A 469 4.69 -5.81 -26.98
C TYR A 469 5.77 -4.85 -27.43
N ALA A 470 5.42 -3.57 -27.61
CA ALA A 470 6.38 -2.50 -27.89
C ALA A 470 6.22 -1.38 -26.87
N GLU A 471 7.35 -0.84 -26.42
CA GLU A 471 7.38 0.32 -25.51
C GLU A 471 6.84 1.55 -26.24
N ILE A 472 5.88 2.23 -25.63
CA ILE A 472 5.28 3.48 -26.12
C ILE A 472 5.70 4.69 -25.30
N TRP A 473 6.07 4.49 -24.03
CA TRP A 473 6.50 5.61 -23.18
C TRP A 473 7.24 5.13 -21.93
N ASN A 474 8.35 5.81 -21.62
CA ASN A 474 9.11 5.63 -20.40
C ASN A 474 9.06 6.94 -19.59
N PRO A 475 8.40 6.94 -18.41
CA PRO A 475 8.29 8.14 -17.58
C PRO A 475 9.61 8.56 -16.91
N ASN A 476 10.64 7.68 -16.90
CA ASN A 476 11.92 7.89 -16.24
C ASN A 476 13.13 7.82 -17.22
N PRO A 477 13.17 8.63 -18.29
CA PRO A 477 14.24 8.53 -19.29
C PRO A 477 15.64 8.85 -18.74
N GLN A 478 15.74 9.51 -17.58
CA GLN A 478 17.01 9.81 -16.90
C GLN A 478 17.69 8.56 -16.33
N PHE A 479 16.98 7.46 -16.18
CA PHE A 479 17.54 6.21 -15.64
C PHE A 479 18.56 5.54 -16.59
N LYS A 480 18.59 5.93 -17.86
CA LYS A 480 19.65 5.52 -18.79
C LYS A 480 21.05 5.91 -18.33
N ASP A 481 21.18 6.98 -17.54
CA ASP A 481 22.45 7.53 -17.04
C ASP A 481 22.75 7.08 -15.59
N ILE A 482 21.93 6.17 -15.02
CA ILE A 482 22.07 5.63 -13.67
C ILE A 482 22.51 4.16 -13.73
N ALA A 483 23.44 3.79 -12.85
CA ALA A 483 23.83 2.43 -12.59
C ALA A 483 23.04 1.87 -11.41
N PHE A 484 22.21 0.86 -11.70
CA PHE A 484 21.46 0.13 -10.69
C PHE A 484 22.23 -1.10 -10.21
N GLY A 485 21.97 -1.52 -8.98
CA GLY A 485 22.33 -2.83 -8.50
C GLY A 485 21.59 -3.92 -9.27
N HIS A 486 22.26 -5.03 -9.54
CA HIS A 486 21.65 -6.17 -10.25
C HIS A 486 20.84 -7.03 -9.28
N SER A 487 19.54 -7.13 -9.53
CA SER A 487 18.57 -7.91 -8.75
C SER A 487 18.37 -9.30 -9.33
N GLU A 488 18.39 -10.33 -8.48
CA GLU A 488 18.11 -11.71 -8.87
C GLU A 488 17.25 -12.43 -7.82
N THR A 489 16.34 -13.29 -8.23
CA THR A 489 15.63 -14.19 -7.31
C THR A 489 16.61 -15.14 -6.65
N TYR A 490 16.59 -15.21 -5.32
CA TYR A 490 17.49 -16.00 -4.52
C TYR A 490 16.73 -16.95 -3.60
N SER A 491 17.09 -18.25 -3.62
CA SER A 491 16.43 -19.28 -2.83
C SER A 491 17.40 -19.98 -1.92
N TRP A 492 16.94 -20.32 -0.72
CA TRP A 492 17.70 -21.11 0.24
C TRP A 492 16.78 -22.00 1.08
N LYS A 493 17.37 -22.91 1.84
CA LYS A 493 16.64 -23.75 2.81
C LYS A 493 17.18 -23.47 4.20
N ASP A 494 16.28 -23.36 5.17
CA ASP A 494 16.68 -23.30 6.55
C ASP A 494 17.13 -24.67 7.11
N ALA A 495 17.54 -24.69 8.38
CA ALA A 495 18.00 -25.92 9.04
C ALA A 495 16.92 -27.02 9.13
N HIS A 496 15.64 -26.68 8.96
CA HIS A 496 14.52 -27.60 8.95
C HIS A 496 14.09 -28.02 7.54
N GLY A 497 14.82 -27.58 6.50
CA GLY A 497 14.53 -27.88 5.10
C GLY A 497 13.40 -27.04 4.49
N ARG A 498 12.89 -26.02 5.20
CA ARG A 498 11.87 -25.09 4.66
C ARG A 498 12.51 -24.19 3.62
N GLU A 499 11.87 -24.13 2.45
CA GLU A 499 12.31 -23.24 1.38
C GLU A 499 11.94 -21.80 1.70
N VAL A 500 12.88 -20.89 1.49
CA VAL A 500 12.71 -19.46 1.60
C VAL A 500 13.17 -18.82 0.30
N ARG A 501 12.50 -17.77 -0.13
CA ARG A 501 12.82 -17.00 -1.33
C ARG A 501 12.97 -15.53 -0.99
N GLY A 502 13.72 -14.83 -1.82
CA GLY A 502 13.93 -13.41 -1.71
C GLY A 502 14.52 -12.85 -3.00
N VAL A 503 14.84 -11.57 -3.00
CA VAL A 503 15.60 -10.89 -4.06
C VAL A 503 16.95 -10.46 -3.50
N LEU A 504 18.03 -10.93 -4.11
CA LEU A 504 19.40 -10.51 -3.80
C LEU A 504 19.82 -9.41 -4.79
N ILE A 505 20.22 -8.26 -4.26
CA ILE A 505 20.65 -7.10 -5.03
C ILE A 505 22.15 -6.92 -4.84
N ARG A 506 22.90 -7.04 -5.91
CA ARG A 506 24.35 -6.84 -5.93
C ARG A 506 24.68 -5.40 -6.28
N PRO A 507 25.72 -4.80 -5.67
CA PRO A 507 26.18 -3.45 -6.05
C PRO A 507 26.43 -3.32 -7.56
N PRO A 508 26.25 -2.11 -8.15
CA PRO A 508 26.54 -1.89 -9.56
C PRO A 508 27.96 -2.29 -9.98
N ASP A 509 28.93 -2.05 -9.10
CA ASP A 509 30.35 -2.35 -9.29
C ASP A 509 30.78 -3.70 -8.69
N PHE A 510 29.87 -4.67 -8.64
CA PHE A 510 30.09 -5.97 -8.05
C PHE A 510 31.31 -6.70 -8.65
N GLN A 511 32.18 -7.22 -7.79
CA GLN A 511 33.34 -8.05 -8.15
C GLN A 511 33.25 -9.42 -7.47
N ALA A 512 33.28 -10.49 -8.24
CA ALA A 512 33.07 -11.86 -7.75
C ALA A 512 34.13 -12.36 -6.73
N ASN A 513 35.28 -11.71 -6.66
CA ASN A 513 36.38 -12.07 -5.72
C ASN A 513 36.39 -11.20 -4.44
N GLN A 514 35.39 -10.37 -4.23
CA GLN A 514 35.24 -9.49 -3.08
C GLN A 514 34.05 -9.94 -2.22
N ARG A 515 34.20 -9.87 -0.90
CA ARG A 515 33.10 -10.05 0.06
C ARG A 515 32.51 -8.71 0.44
N TYR A 516 31.19 -8.61 0.35
CA TYR A 516 30.45 -7.39 0.63
C TYR A 516 29.80 -7.41 2.02
N PRO A 517 29.57 -6.26 2.66
CA PRO A 517 28.60 -6.17 3.74
C PRO A 517 27.21 -6.51 3.22
N LEU A 518 26.38 -7.12 4.04
CA LEU A 518 25.00 -7.48 3.72
C LEU A 518 24.01 -6.69 4.57
N VAL A 519 22.94 -6.19 3.96
CA VAL A 519 21.76 -5.70 4.69
C VAL A 519 20.58 -6.59 4.33
N ILE A 520 19.91 -7.14 5.34
CA ILE A 520 18.68 -7.94 5.17
C ILE A 520 17.49 -7.04 5.46
N GLU A 521 16.63 -6.84 4.48
CA GLU A 521 15.32 -6.20 4.60
C GLU A 521 14.28 -7.28 4.86
N ALA A 522 13.77 -7.35 6.09
CA ALA A 522 12.86 -8.41 6.50
C ALA A 522 11.47 -8.24 5.85
N ARG A 523 11.00 -9.29 5.13
CA ARG A 523 9.71 -9.34 4.44
C ARG A 523 9.49 -8.22 3.40
N SER A 524 10.54 -7.84 2.68
CA SER A 524 10.49 -6.76 1.70
C SER A 524 10.52 -7.26 0.24
N TYR A 525 10.07 -8.46 -0.02
CA TYR A 525 10.28 -9.20 -1.26
C TYR A 525 9.09 -9.10 -2.22
N ARG A 526 9.38 -8.66 -3.46
CA ARG A 526 8.48 -8.73 -4.64
C ARG A 526 9.20 -9.38 -5.81
N GLN A 527 8.62 -10.41 -6.38
CA GLN A 527 9.32 -11.33 -7.27
C GLN A 527 9.52 -10.79 -8.69
N ASP A 528 8.56 -10.08 -9.25
CA ASP A 528 8.47 -9.77 -10.68
C ASP A 528 8.38 -8.25 -10.94
N GLU A 529 8.72 -7.43 -9.94
CA GLU A 529 8.63 -5.99 -10.01
C GLU A 529 9.99 -5.31 -9.88
N PHE A 530 10.14 -4.16 -10.51
CA PHE A 530 11.28 -3.27 -10.31
C PHE A 530 11.07 -2.49 -9.01
N VAL A 531 11.72 -2.93 -7.95
CA VAL A 531 11.60 -2.33 -6.62
C VAL A 531 12.90 -1.64 -6.24
N VAL A 532 12.85 -0.31 -6.07
CA VAL A 532 14.03 0.50 -5.72
C VAL A 532 14.30 0.56 -4.22
N ASP A 533 13.26 0.39 -3.42
CA ASP A 533 13.29 0.36 -1.95
C ASP A 533 12.84 -1.01 -1.44
N GLY A 534 11.55 -1.21 -1.12
CA GLY A 534 11.03 -2.48 -0.63
C GLY A 534 9.53 -2.62 -0.91
N THR A 535 8.88 -3.58 -0.27
CA THR A 535 7.41 -3.73 -0.34
C THR A 535 6.70 -2.50 0.23
N TYR A 536 7.29 -1.92 1.27
CA TYR A 536 6.91 -0.62 1.86
C TYR A 536 8.17 0.23 1.92
N ALA A 537 8.05 1.50 1.59
CA ALA A 537 9.20 2.40 1.48
C ALA A 537 9.85 2.78 2.82
N THR A 538 9.13 2.57 3.95
CA THR A 538 9.61 2.94 5.29
C THR A 538 10.89 2.18 5.66
N ALA A 539 11.94 2.90 5.98
CA ALA A 539 13.24 2.42 6.45
C ALA A 539 14.06 1.59 5.45
N VAL A 540 13.52 1.19 4.32
CA VAL A 540 14.21 0.36 3.32
C VAL A 540 14.60 1.17 2.09
N ALA A 541 15.79 0.93 1.55
CA ALA A 541 16.36 1.68 0.44
C ALA A 541 17.29 0.81 -0.42
N ALA A 542 16.77 -0.31 -0.92
CA ALA A 542 17.55 -1.40 -1.48
C ALA A 542 18.52 -0.96 -2.59
N GLN A 543 18.07 -0.23 -3.60
CA GLN A 543 18.92 0.20 -4.71
C GLN A 543 19.92 1.30 -4.30
N ALA A 544 19.54 2.20 -3.39
CA ALA A 544 20.46 3.21 -2.87
C ALA A 544 21.55 2.58 -2.01
N MET A 545 21.22 1.62 -1.14
CA MET A 545 22.21 0.84 -0.38
C MET A 545 23.15 0.05 -1.31
N ALA A 546 22.60 -0.55 -2.37
CA ALA A 546 23.42 -1.25 -3.35
C ALA A 546 24.34 -0.29 -4.11
N GLY A 547 23.86 0.90 -4.47
CA GLY A 547 24.65 1.99 -5.05
C GLY A 547 25.85 2.40 -4.18
N ASP A 548 25.69 2.30 -2.87
CA ASP A 548 26.75 2.59 -1.89
C ASP A 548 27.61 1.35 -1.51
N GLY A 549 27.54 0.29 -2.29
CA GLY A 549 28.41 -0.88 -2.18
C GLY A 549 28.00 -1.87 -1.08
N LEU A 550 26.78 -1.85 -0.61
CA LEU A 550 26.18 -2.86 0.24
C LEU A 550 25.47 -3.91 -0.61
N MET A 551 25.61 -5.18 -0.27
CA MET A 551 24.73 -6.21 -0.81
C MET A 551 23.42 -6.18 -0.04
N VAL A 552 22.27 -6.23 -0.73
CA VAL A 552 20.95 -6.18 -0.09
C VAL A 552 20.20 -7.47 -0.37
N LEU A 553 19.58 -8.04 0.66
CA LEU A 553 18.66 -9.17 0.54
C LEU A 553 17.27 -8.77 1.03
N GLN A 554 16.36 -8.64 0.12
CA GLN A 554 14.93 -8.57 0.42
C GLN A 554 14.43 -9.97 0.72
N ALA A 555 14.32 -10.30 2.01
CA ALA A 555 14.04 -11.66 2.44
C ALA A 555 12.55 -11.94 2.59
N GLY A 556 12.07 -13.01 1.98
CA GLY A 556 10.79 -13.62 2.33
C GLY A 556 10.84 -14.31 3.69
N GLU A 557 9.73 -14.82 4.14
CA GLU A 557 9.61 -15.60 5.39
C GLU A 557 9.45 -17.10 5.11
N PRO A 558 10.04 -17.98 5.93
CA PRO A 558 9.78 -19.41 5.83
C PRO A 558 8.31 -19.70 6.12
N ALA A 559 7.71 -20.57 5.31
CA ALA A 559 6.35 -21.02 5.57
C ALA A 559 6.28 -21.78 6.90
N VAL A 560 5.31 -21.43 7.73
CA VAL A 560 4.95 -22.17 8.94
C VAL A 560 3.56 -22.77 8.77
N PRO A 561 3.27 -23.94 9.37
CA PRO A 561 1.94 -24.53 9.29
C PRO A 561 0.86 -23.55 9.78
N GLU A 562 -0.30 -23.62 9.13
CA GLU A 562 -1.46 -22.85 9.56
C GLU A 562 -1.85 -23.17 11.01
N GLY A 563 -2.39 -22.19 11.70
CA GLY A 563 -2.74 -22.31 13.11
C GLY A 563 -1.54 -22.21 14.06
N GLU A 564 -0.35 -21.98 13.55
CA GLU A 564 0.82 -21.72 14.39
C GLU A 564 0.86 -20.25 14.85
N SER A 565 1.37 -20.05 16.06
CA SER A 565 1.47 -18.70 16.63
C SER A 565 2.48 -17.81 15.88
N PHE A 566 2.33 -16.49 15.97
CA PHE A 566 3.34 -15.55 15.45
C PHE A 566 4.74 -15.85 15.96
N ARG A 567 4.87 -16.34 17.20
CA ARG A 567 6.16 -16.74 17.80
C ARG A 567 6.89 -17.82 17.00
N LYS A 568 6.15 -18.80 16.46
CA LYS A 568 6.75 -19.81 15.59
C LYS A 568 7.20 -19.24 14.25
N GLY A 569 6.44 -18.28 13.70
CA GLY A 569 6.84 -17.53 12.51
C GLY A 569 8.12 -16.73 12.74
N THR A 570 8.19 -16.00 13.85
CA THR A 570 9.36 -15.21 14.25
C THR A 570 10.61 -16.10 14.46
N ALA A 571 10.45 -17.25 15.14
CA ALA A 571 11.53 -18.22 15.29
C ALA A 571 11.96 -18.85 13.95
N ALA A 572 11.00 -19.10 13.04
CA ALA A 572 11.29 -19.59 11.70
C ALA A 572 12.08 -18.56 10.87
N ALA A 573 11.73 -17.29 10.96
CA ALA A 573 12.44 -16.21 10.29
C ALA A 573 13.92 -16.15 10.72
N LEU A 574 14.20 -16.28 12.02
CA LEU A 574 15.59 -16.34 12.52
C LEU A 574 16.36 -17.51 11.90
N GLU A 575 15.79 -18.69 11.80
CA GLU A 575 16.44 -19.84 11.16
C GLU A 575 16.69 -19.58 9.66
N GLY A 576 15.76 -18.90 8.98
CA GLY A 576 15.93 -18.43 7.61
C GLY A 576 17.12 -17.46 7.46
N TYR A 577 17.24 -16.48 8.37
CA TYR A 577 18.36 -15.52 8.36
C TYR A 577 19.71 -16.19 8.61
N LYS A 578 19.81 -17.09 9.60
CA LYS A 578 21.03 -17.88 9.85
C LYS A 578 21.48 -18.64 8.61
N ALA A 579 20.53 -19.31 7.96
CA ALA A 579 20.81 -20.15 6.79
C ALA A 579 21.29 -19.34 5.58
N VAL A 580 20.64 -18.19 5.29
CA VAL A 580 21.03 -17.37 4.14
C VAL A 580 22.37 -16.68 4.35
N ILE A 581 22.67 -16.18 5.56
CA ILE A 581 23.97 -15.58 5.86
C ILE A 581 25.07 -16.63 5.66
N ALA A 582 24.88 -17.83 6.21
CA ALA A 582 25.86 -18.92 6.05
C ALA A 582 26.04 -19.31 4.57
N LYS A 583 24.95 -19.39 3.79
CA LYS A 583 24.99 -19.72 2.36
C LYS A 583 25.78 -18.66 1.58
N LEU A 584 25.43 -17.38 1.73
CA LEU A 584 26.10 -16.28 1.03
C LEU A 584 27.58 -16.15 1.42
N ALA A 585 27.93 -16.39 2.70
CA ALA A 585 29.30 -16.42 3.16
C ALA A 585 30.11 -17.60 2.57
N ASN A 586 29.50 -18.78 2.45
CA ASN A 586 30.13 -19.97 1.83
C ASN A 586 30.32 -19.77 0.31
N GLU A 587 29.43 -19.05 -0.35
CA GLU A 587 29.55 -18.65 -1.76
C GLU A 587 30.63 -17.56 -1.98
N GLY A 588 31.20 -17.02 -0.91
CA GLY A 588 32.22 -15.98 -0.99
C GLY A 588 31.67 -14.58 -1.27
N LEU A 589 30.36 -14.38 -1.26
CA LEU A 589 29.69 -13.14 -1.62
C LEU A 589 29.66 -12.14 -0.47
N VAL A 590 29.46 -12.62 0.77
CA VAL A 590 29.21 -11.79 1.95
C VAL A 590 30.25 -12.02 3.03
N ASP A 591 30.58 -10.95 3.75
CA ASP A 591 31.30 -11.00 5.00
C ASP A 591 30.32 -11.22 6.15
N PRO A 592 30.33 -12.40 6.81
CA PRO A 592 29.36 -12.71 7.87
C PRO A 592 29.53 -11.86 9.13
N GLN A 593 30.62 -11.09 9.26
CA GLN A 593 30.83 -10.16 10.37
C GLN A 593 30.25 -8.76 10.07
N ARG A 594 29.84 -8.50 8.86
CA ARG A 594 29.29 -7.21 8.41
C ARG A 594 27.87 -7.37 7.88
N VAL A 595 26.97 -7.88 8.73
CA VAL A 595 25.57 -8.10 8.38
C VAL A 595 24.67 -7.17 9.17
N GLY A 596 23.85 -6.39 8.48
CA GLY A 596 22.79 -5.56 9.04
C GLY A 596 21.41 -6.18 8.80
N ILE A 597 20.42 -5.75 9.58
CA ILE A 597 19.03 -6.18 9.40
C ILE A 597 18.06 -5.03 9.67
N ILE A 598 17.01 -4.93 8.85
CA ILE A 598 15.94 -3.94 8.97
C ILE A 598 14.61 -4.66 9.16
N GLY A 599 13.78 -4.16 10.09
CA GLY A 599 12.38 -4.52 10.24
C GLY A 599 11.48 -3.29 10.22
N PHE A 600 10.32 -3.42 9.59
CA PHE A 600 9.26 -2.44 9.58
C PHE A 600 7.96 -3.08 10.06
N SER A 601 7.13 -2.32 10.79
CA SER A 601 5.83 -2.81 11.27
C SER A 601 5.96 -4.13 12.05
N ARG A 602 5.20 -5.16 11.70
CA ARG A 602 5.26 -6.49 12.31
C ARG A 602 6.66 -7.12 12.30
N THR A 603 7.48 -6.83 11.30
CA THR A 603 8.81 -7.44 11.20
C THR A 603 9.84 -6.87 12.18
N CYS A 604 9.49 -5.79 12.89
CA CYS A 604 10.27 -5.33 14.05
C CYS A 604 10.41 -6.43 15.12
N ASP A 605 9.35 -7.23 15.34
CA ASP A 605 9.43 -8.39 16.24
C ASP A 605 10.42 -9.45 15.74
N ASN A 606 10.43 -9.74 14.43
CA ASN A 606 11.41 -10.67 13.85
C ASN A 606 12.85 -10.20 14.09
N VAL A 607 13.13 -8.90 13.89
CA VAL A 607 14.45 -8.30 14.10
C VAL A 607 14.83 -8.34 15.57
N MET A 608 13.99 -7.87 16.47
CA MET A 608 14.29 -7.83 17.90
C MET A 608 14.44 -9.23 18.51
N TYR A 609 13.63 -10.19 18.05
CA TYR A 609 13.82 -11.59 18.40
C TYR A 609 15.18 -12.10 17.93
N ALA A 610 15.54 -11.85 16.68
CA ALA A 610 16.80 -12.30 16.11
C ALA A 610 18.01 -11.70 16.85
N VAL A 611 18.02 -10.41 17.15
CA VAL A 611 19.14 -9.76 17.86
C VAL A 611 19.23 -10.14 19.33
N THR A 612 18.13 -10.56 19.96
CA THR A 612 18.15 -11.06 21.34
C THR A 612 18.47 -12.55 21.45
N GLN A 613 18.05 -13.37 20.47
CA GLN A 613 18.30 -14.82 20.48
C GLN A 613 19.62 -15.23 19.79
N ALA A 614 20.12 -14.42 18.88
CA ALA A 614 21.38 -14.65 18.18
C ALA A 614 22.22 -13.35 18.07
N PRO A 615 22.67 -12.78 19.19
CA PRO A 615 23.26 -11.43 19.24
C PRO A 615 24.54 -11.28 18.41
N SER A 616 25.26 -12.36 18.09
CA SER A 616 26.46 -12.33 17.27
C SER A 616 26.22 -12.48 15.76
N LEU A 617 24.96 -12.62 15.34
CA LEU A 617 24.61 -12.83 13.93
C LEU A 617 24.67 -11.54 13.11
N PHE A 618 24.45 -10.41 13.75
CA PHE A 618 24.39 -9.10 13.10
C PHE A 618 25.40 -8.13 13.70
N ALA A 619 25.77 -7.12 12.91
CA ALA A 619 26.64 -6.02 13.31
C ALA A 619 25.88 -4.72 13.59
N ALA A 620 24.69 -4.55 13.03
CA ALA A 620 23.78 -3.44 13.28
C ALA A 620 22.33 -3.83 12.95
N ALA A 621 21.36 -3.17 13.57
CA ALA A 621 19.95 -3.38 13.28
C ALA A 621 19.16 -2.07 13.23
N THR A 622 18.07 -2.07 12.48
CA THR A 622 17.04 -1.03 12.50
C THR A 622 15.68 -1.66 12.73
N ILE A 623 14.87 -1.05 13.57
CA ILE A 623 13.42 -1.28 13.67
C ILE A 623 12.72 0.04 13.42
N ALA A 624 11.64 -0.01 12.61
CA ALA A 624 10.90 1.17 12.21
C ALA A 624 9.40 0.98 12.45
N ASN A 625 8.86 1.84 13.28
CA ASN A 625 7.43 2.03 13.54
C ASN A 625 6.65 0.72 13.63
N GLY A 626 6.96 -0.11 14.62
CA GLY A 626 6.40 -1.44 14.65
C GLY A 626 6.21 -2.08 15.99
N PHE A 627 5.53 -3.22 15.94
CA PHE A 627 5.35 -4.04 17.12
C PHE A 627 6.62 -4.79 17.46
N THR A 628 7.01 -4.68 18.73
CA THR A 628 7.96 -5.58 19.35
C THR A 628 7.27 -6.39 20.44
N TYR A 629 7.75 -7.60 20.69
CA TYR A 629 7.17 -8.47 21.71
C TYR A 629 7.52 -7.99 23.12
N GLY A 630 6.99 -6.79 23.46
CA GLY A 630 7.14 -6.10 24.73
C GLY A 630 5.85 -6.02 25.53
N VAL A 631 5.91 -5.41 26.72
CA VAL A 631 4.73 -5.19 27.57
C VAL A 631 3.86 -4.10 26.97
N MET A 632 4.45 -3.02 26.45
CA MET A 632 3.69 -1.93 25.85
C MET A 632 2.96 -2.38 24.60
N GLY A 633 3.60 -3.13 23.70
CA GLY A 633 2.93 -3.70 22.52
C GLY A 633 1.76 -4.62 22.89
N TYR A 634 1.88 -5.41 23.95
CA TYR A 634 0.77 -6.20 24.46
C TYR A 634 -0.39 -5.33 24.98
N LEU A 635 -0.09 -4.32 25.79
CA LEU A 635 -1.11 -3.45 26.39
C LEU A 635 -1.83 -2.61 25.33
N GLU A 636 -1.11 -2.12 24.35
CA GLU A 636 -1.67 -1.35 23.24
C GLU A 636 -2.65 -2.19 22.41
N ILE A 637 -2.30 -3.43 22.09
CA ILE A 637 -3.19 -4.34 21.37
C ILE A 637 -4.44 -4.68 22.20
N VAL A 638 -4.29 -4.89 23.50
CA VAL A 638 -5.40 -5.16 24.40
C VAL A 638 -6.32 -3.93 24.51
N ASP A 639 -5.74 -2.74 24.54
CA ASP A 639 -6.49 -1.47 24.60
C ASP A 639 -7.28 -1.20 23.31
N GLN A 640 -6.72 -1.57 22.16
CA GLN A 640 -7.40 -1.49 20.88
C GLN A 640 -8.44 -2.61 20.65
N SER A 641 -8.39 -3.68 21.44
CA SER A 641 -9.30 -4.82 21.28
C SER A 641 -10.69 -4.47 21.79
N THR A 642 -11.68 -4.59 20.92
CA THR A 642 -13.08 -4.22 21.20
C THR A 642 -13.84 -5.29 21.97
N ASP A 643 -13.34 -6.54 22.01
CA ASP A 643 -14.00 -7.66 22.68
C ASP A 643 -13.04 -8.70 23.29
N ASN A 644 -13.60 -9.57 24.12
CA ASN A 644 -12.87 -10.68 24.75
C ASN A 644 -12.33 -11.73 23.76
N GLN A 645 -12.89 -11.82 22.56
CA GLN A 645 -12.48 -12.81 21.58
C GLN A 645 -11.23 -12.34 20.84
N ALA A 646 -11.19 -11.08 20.44
CA ALA A 646 -9.98 -10.45 19.92
C ALA A 646 -8.83 -10.55 20.92
N MET A 647 -9.07 -10.24 22.21
CA MET A 647 -8.07 -10.44 23.26
C MET A 647 -7.58 -11.89 23.38
N LYS A 648 -8.46 -12.89 23.28
CA LYS A 648 -8.07 -14.31 23.35
C LYS A 648 -7.18 -14.72 22.19
N GLN A 649 -7.44 -14.23 20.97
CA GLN A 649 -6.57 -14.47 19.83
C GLN A 649 -5.17 -13.89 20.05
N TRP A 650 -5.08 -12.66 20.57
CA TRP A 650 -3.81 -12.06 20.91
C TRP A 650 -3.09 -12.81 22.03
N TRP A 651 -3.82 -13.25 23.08
CA TRP A 651 -3.22 -14.11 24.11
C TRP A 651 -2.60 -15.38 23.52
N TRP A 652 -3.25 -15.96 22.51
CA TRP A 652 -2.69 -17.13 21.84
C TRP A 652 -1.40 -16.80 21.09
N HIS A 653 -1.35 -15.65 20.40
CA HIS A 653 -0.15 -15.18 19.72
C HIS A 653 0.99 -14.88 20.68
N TYR A 654 0.69 -14.33 21.86
CA TYR A 654 1.68 -14.01 22.91
C TYR A 654 1.91 -15.16 23.91
N GLY A 655 1.33 -16.34 23.69
CA GLY A 655 1.45 -17.48 24.62
C GLY A 655 0.66 -17.32 25.92
N GLY A 656 -0.34 -16.41 25.95
CA GLY A 656 -1.22 -16.10 27.05
C GLY A 656 -1.10 -14.67 27.57
N ASN A 657 -1.85 -14.34 28.63
CA ASN A 657 -1.81 -13.03 29.27
C ASN A 657 -0.56 -12.89 30.16
N PRO A 658 0.39 -11.98 29.85
CA PRO A 658 1.61 -11.79 30.66
C PRO A 658 1.32 -11.26 32.07
N LEU A 659 0.21 -10.52 32.25
CA LEU A 659 -0.23 -10.04 33.57
C LEU A 659 -0.98 -11.12 34.38
N GLY A 660 -1.10 -12.33 33.84
CA GLY A 660 -1.77 -13.48 34.42
C GLY A 660 -0.85 -14.70 34.49
N GLY A 661 -1.32 -15.82 33.90
CA GLY A 661 -0.62 -17.12 33.99
C GLY A 661 0.57 -17.31 33.04
N ALA A 662 0.81 -16.42 32.07
CA ALA A 662 1.80 -16.57 31.01
C ALA A 662 3.09 -15.76 31.23
N LEU A 663 3.31 -15.17 32.42
CA LEU A 663 4.48 -14.35 32.70
C LEU A 663 5.82 -15.06 32.40
N GLN A 664 5.97 -16.34 32.77
CA GLN A 664 7.20 -17.10 32.53
C GLN A 664 7.49 -17.30 31.04
N THR A 665 6.46 -17.50 30.22
CA THR A 665 6.61 -17.58 28.76
C THR A 665 7.06 -16.23 28.21
N PHE A 666 6.44 -15.17 28.69
CA PHE A 666 6.75 -13.82 28.29
C PHE A 666 8.18 -13.42 28.68
N GLU A 667 8.63 -13.70 29.92
CA GLU A 667 10.01 -13.49 30.37
C GLU A 667 11.04 -14.23 29.49
N ARG A 668 10.75 -15.45 29.08
CA ARG A 668 11.64 -16.24 28.24
C ARG A 668 11.73 -15.72 26.80
N GLU A 669 10.63 -15.31 26.23
CA GLU A 669 10.50 -15.08 24.79
C GLU A 669 10.37 -13.60 24.39
N SER A 670 9.92 -12.74 25.29
CA SER A 670 9.81 -11.31 25.02
C SER A 670 11.18 -10.67 24.83
N MET A 671 11.29 -9.82 23.81
CA MET A 671 12.53 -9.06 23.58
C MET A 671 12.87 -8.19 24.79
N LEU A 672 11.87 -7.58 25.47
CA LEU A 672 12.06 -6.68 26.60
C LEU A 672 12.89 -7.32 27.72
N PHE A 673 12.54 -8.53 28.15
CA PHE A 673 13.26 -9.25 29.20
C PHE A 673 14.61 -9.83 28.74
N ASN A 674 14.89 -9.78 27.43
CA ASN A 674 16.11 -10.27 26.82
C ASN A 674 17.00 -9.15 26.22
N LEU A 675 16.68 -7.88 26.42
CA LEU A 675 17.47 -6.74 25.91
C LEU A 675 18.92 -6.74 26.44
N HIS A 676 19.17 -7.29 27.61
CA HIS A 676 20.50 -7.44 28.16
C HIS A 676 21.45 -8.26 27.25
N ARG A 677 20.91 -9.11 26.36
CA ARG A 677 21.64 -9.94 25.40
C ARG A 677 22.06 -9.18 24.13
N VAL A 678 21.47 -8.02 23.88
CA VAL A 678 21.79 -7.20 22.69
C VAL A 678 23.20 -6.65 22.84
N THR A 679 24.04 -6.88 21.83
CA THR A 679 25.46 -6.46 21.82
C THR A 679 25.78 -5.55 20.63
N ILE A 680 24.82 -5.29 19.78
CA ILE A 680 24.95 -4.51 18.55
C ILE A 680 24.19 -3.18 18.66
N PRO A 681 24.57 -2.16 17.86
CA PRO A 681 23.79 -0.92 17.78
C PRO A 681 22.43 -1.16 17.13
N VAL A 682 21.41 -0.54 17.71
CA VAL A 682 20.04 -0.59 17.24
C VAL A 682 19.54 0.83 16.96
N ARG A 683 19.09 1.09 15.72
CA ARG A 683 18.37 2.30 15.36
C ARG A 683 16.87 2.03 15.52
N VAL A 684 16.22 2.84 16.31
CA VAL A 684 14.77 2.82 16.51
C VAL A 684 14.19 4.03 15.80
N GLU A 685 13.31 3.81 14.84
CA GLU A 685 12.59 4.85 14.13
C GLU A 685 11.11 4.75 14.48
N THR A 686 10.52 5.86 14.91
CA THR A 686 9.10 5.91 15.29
C THR A 686 8.44 7.15 14.73
N HIS A 687 7.19 7.04 14.30
CA HIS A 687 6.45 8.16 13.72
C HIS A 687 4.96 8.12 14.03
N ASP A 688 4.25 7.06 13.76
CA ASP A 688 2.83 6.96 14.08
C ASP A 688 2.62 6.93 15.62
N PRO A 689 1.75 7.79 16.17
CA PRO A 689 1.44 7.80 17.61
C PRO A 689 1.05 6.44 18.18
N SER A 690 0.46 5.56 17.37
CA SER A 690 0.06 4.21 17.79
C SER A 690 1.24 3.32 18.17
N TYR A 691 2.43 3.57 17.66
CA TYR A 691 3.61 2.73 17.89
C TYR A 691 4.66 3.38 18.82
N ILE A 692 4.47 4.67 19.16
CA ILE A 692 5.49 5.42 19.89
C ILE A 692 5.85 4.79 21.23
N LEU A 693 4.90 4.19 21.93
CA LEU A 693 5.17 3.55 23.22
C LEU A 693 5.92 2.24 23.07
N THR A 694 5.60 1.46 22.06
CA THR A 694 6.28 0.19 21.77
C THR A 694 7.73 0.43 21.36
N ASP A 695 7.96 1.39 20.48
CA ASP A 695 9.31 1.77 20.05
C ASP A 695 10.12 2.41 21.18
N TRP A 696 9.46 3.28 21.97
CA TRP A 696 10.09 3.90 23.13
C TRP A 696 10.44 2.89 24.22
N GLU A 697 9.64 1.84 24.42
CA GLU A 697 9.94 0.74 25.35
C GLU A 697 11.28 0.06 24.97
N THR A 698 11.46 -0.22 23.68
CA THR A 698 12.71 -0.79 23.16
C THR A 698 13.89 0.16 23.39
N TYR A 699 13.74 1.43 23.02
CA TYR A 699 14.78 2.44 23.20
C TYR A 699 15.14 2.64 24.68
N ALA A 700 14.14 2.88 25.54
CA ALA A 700 14.34 3.13 26.96
C ALA A 700 14.94 1.89 27.69
N GLY A 701 14.50 0.69 27.30
CA GLY A 701 15.02 -0.57 27.80
C GLY A 701 16.49 -0.76 27.46
N LEU A 702 16.89 -0.59 26.22
CA LEU A 702 18.29 -0.66 25.78
C LEU A 702 19.14 0.42 26.45
N ARG A 703 18.66 1.66 26.49
CA ARG A 703 19.35 2.77 27.14
C ARG A 703 19.57 2.52 28.64
N SER A 704 18.59 1.93 29.34
CA SER A 704 18.70 1.62 30.78
C SER A 704 19.78 0.57 31.08
N LEU A 705 20.23 -0.15 30.06
CA LEU A 705 21.27 -1.19 30.12
C LEU A 705 22.60 -0.73 29.49
N ASP A 706 22.73 0.60 29.25
CA ASP A 706 23.88 1.21 28.57
C ASP A 706 24.23 0.54 27.22
N LYS A 707 23.19 0.04 26.49
CA LYS A 707 23.32 -0.54 25.16
C LYS A 707 23.33 0.54 24.09
N PRO A 708 24.04 0.35 22.96
CA PRO A 708 24.11 1.31 21.88
C PRO A 708 22.77 1.39 21.13
N VAL A 709 21.99 2.44 21.37
CA VAL A 709 20.67 2.65 20.74
C VAL A 709 20.52 4.10 20.33
N ASP A 710 20.08 4.34 19.08
CA ASP A 710 19.67 5.65 18.55
C ASP A 710 18.14 5.67 18.40
N LEU A 711 17.50 6.83 18.65
CA LEU A 711 16.07 7.03 18.49
C LEU A 711 15.81 8.19 17.53
N ILE A 712 15.10 7.91 16.45
CA ILE A 712 14.67 8.88 15.45
C ILE A 712 13.14 8.99 15.53
N VAL A 713 12.63 10.20 15.62
CA VAL A 713 11.20 10.48 15.64
C VAL A 713 10.83 11.32 14.44
N LEU A 714 9.90 10.83 13.63
CA LEU A 714 9.30 11.56 12.49
C LEU A 714 7.87 11.97 12.88
N PRO A 715 7.68 13.13 13.54
CA PRO A 715 6.46 13.42 14.29
C PRO A 715 5.20 13.64 13.43
N TYR A 716 5.36 13.79 12.12
CA TYR A 716 4.27 14.06 11.18
C TYR A 716 4.07 12.92 10.18
N ALA A 717 4.93 11.91 10.20
CA ALA A 717 4.81 10.78 9.29
C ALA A 717 3.74 9.78 9.77
N THR A 718 3.05 9.18 8.81
CA THR A 718 2.11 8.07 9.02
C THR A 718 2.84 6.74 9.13
N HIS A 719 2.11 5.65 9.40
CA HIS A 719 2.70 4.31 9.54
C HIS A 719 3.54 3.90 8.32
N VAL A 720 3.05 4.10 7.10
CA VAL A 720 3.86 4.01 5.88
C VAL A 720 4.27 5.42 5.50
N VAL A 721 5.57 5.67 5.54
CA VAL A 721 6.10 7.00 5.23
C VAL A 721 5.92 7.31 3.75
N SER A 722 5.29 8.43 3.44
CA SER A 722 4.90 8.80 2.07
C SER A 722 5.40 10.19 1.63
N MET A 723 5.53 11.13 2.59
CA MET A 723 5.97 12.48 2.25
C MET A 723 7.48 12.52 1.97
N PRO A 724 7.92 13.27 0.94
CA PRO A 724 9.30 13.25 0.46
C PRO A 724 10.38 13.50 1.52
N SER A 725 10.18 14.47 2.42
CA SER A 725 11.16 14.77 3.48
C SER A 725 11.27 13.63 4.50
N ASP A 726 10.11 13.10 4.94
CA ASP A 726 10.08 12.02 5.93
C ASP A 726 10.65 10.74 5.32
N LEU A 727 10.33 10.48 4.05
CA LEU A 727 10.88 9.34 3.30
C LEU A 727 12.40 9.45 3.16
N TYR A 728 12.92 10.65 2.88
CA TYR A 728 14.36 10.90 2.83
C TYR A 728 15.04 10.64 4.17
N GLU A 729 14.51 11.18 5.28
CA GLU A 729 15.05 10.97 6.63
C GLU A 729 15.04 9.50 7.04
N SER A 730 13.97 8.78 6.72
CA SER A 730 13.84 7.37 7.00
C SER A 730 14.84 6.54 6.20
N GLN A 731 14.87 6.68 4.88
CA GLN A 731 15.69 5.89 3.97
C GLN A 731 17.17 6.28 4.00
N GLN A 732 17.49 7.58 3.83
CA GLN A 732 18.87 8.06 3.84
C GLN A 732 19.53 7.85 5.20
N GLY A 733 18.76 8.04 6.29
CA GLY A 733 19.23 7.76 7.64
C GLY A 733 19.66 6.29 7.83
N ASN A 734 18.96 5.34 7.19
CA ASN A 734 19.34 3.93 7.21
C ASN A 734 20.52 3.62 6.28
N VAL A 735 20.62 4.24 5.11
CA VAL A 735 21.81 4.13 4.25
C VAL A 735 23.06 4.57 5.03
N ASP A 736 23.00 5.74 5.64
CA ASP A 736 24.10 6.28 6.46
C ASP A 736 24.41 5.39 7.65
N TRP A 737 23.38 4.86 8.37
CA TRP A 737 23.52 3.97 9.51
C TRP A 737 24.30 2.70 9.15
N PHE A 738 23.90 2.00 8.10
CA PHE A 738 24.58 0.75 7.72
C PHE A 738 25.95 1.00 7.10
N ARG A 739 26.15 2.11 6.39
CA ARG A 739 27.50 2.48 5.92
C ARG A 739 28.45 2.77 7.09
N PHE A 740 27.99 3.49 8.09
CA PHE A 740 28.80 3.76 9.29
C PHE A 740 29.17 2.47 10.02
N TRP A 741 28.22 1.59 10.29
CA TRP A 741 28.47 0.40 11.08
C TRP A 741 29.13 -0.75 10.31
N LEU A 742 28.85 -0.91 9.01
CA LEU A 742 29.33 -2.03 8.21
C LEU A 742 30.53 -1.69 7.33
N GLN A 743 30.72 -0.41 6.97
CA GLN A 743 31.82 0.03 6.11
C GLN A 743 32.76 1.01 6.79
N GLY A 744 32.40 1.58 7.95
CA GLY A 744 33.18 2.63 8.63
C GLY A 744 33.18 3.96 7.85
N TYR A 745 32.11 4.22 7.09
CA TYR A 745 31.99 5.41 6.24
C TYR A 745 31.08 6.46 6.87
N GLU A 746 31.49 7.71 6.79
CA GLU A 746 30.72 8.89 7.17
C GLU A 746 30.44 9.75 5.93
N ARG A 747 29.17 9.99 5.63
CA ARG A 747 28.79 10.86 4.54
C ARG A 747 29.16 12.31 4.86
N PRO A 748 29.82 13.04 3.94
CA PRO A 748 30.06 14.46 4.12
C PRO A 748 28.77 15.27 4.20
N ASN A 749 28.69 16.19 5.17
CA ASN A 749 27.55 17.10 5.34
C ASN A 749 26.19 16.39 5.47
N PRO A 750 25.99 15.54 6.52
CA PRO A 750 24.67 15.00 6.79
C PRO A 750 23.68 16.11 7.16
N GLU A 751 22.38 15.87 7.02
CA GLU A 751 21.32 16.81 7.40
C GLU A 751 21.38 17.14 8.89
N ASP A 752 21.63 16.12 9.72
CA ASP A 752 21.94 16.28 11.14
C ASP A 752 23.46 16.33 11.36
N PRO A 753 24.03 17.51 11.66
CA PRO A 753 25.47 17.67 11.83
C PRO A 753 26.06 16.91 13.04
N ASP A 754 25.22 16.51 13.99
CA ASP A 754 25.63 15.74 15.17
C ASP A 754 25.44 14.21 15.00
N GLN A 755 24.92 13.74 13.86
CA GLN A 755 24.62 12.33 13.60
C GLN A 755 25.82 11.42 13.90
N TYR A 756 26.93 11.64 13.25
CA TYR A 756 28.13 10.79 13.42
C TYR A 756 28.77 10.93 14.80
N LYS A 757 28.68 12.08 15.41
CA LYS A 757 29.13 12.26 16.79
C LYS A 757 28.29 11.42 17.77
N ARG A 758 26.98 11.35 17.58
CA ARG A 758 26.15 10.43 18.37
C ARG A 758 26.53 8.99 18.14
N TRP A 759 26.74 8.59 16.89
CA TRP A 759 27.06 7.21 16.53
C TRP A 759 28.46 6.78 16.99
N GLU A 760 29.44 7.70 17.01
CA GLU A 760 30.74 7.47 17.64
C GLU A 760 30.59 7.18 19.15
N HIS A 761 29.75 7.92 19.86
CA HIS A 761 29.45 7.64 21.25
C HIS A 761 28.77 6.26 21.42
N LEU A 762 27.85 5.86 20.52
CA LEU A 762 27.27 4.52 20.53
C LEU A 762 28.35 3.43 20.28
N ARG A 763 29.36 3.73 19.46
CA ARG A 763 30.51 2.84 19.24
C ARG A 763 31.30 2.64 20.51
N GLU A 764 31.57 3.71 21.28
CA GLU A 764 32.22 3.63 22.59
C GLU A 764 31.41 2.77 23.55
N LEU A 765 30.09 2.90 23.63
CA LEU A 765 29.22 2.08 24.46
C LEU A 765 29.29 0.59 24.07
N ARG A 766 29.20 0.28 22.78
CA ARG A 766 29.32 -1.09 22.27
C ARG A 766 30.67 -1.72 22.67
N ASP A 767 31.74 -0.97 22.48
CA ASP A 767 33.11 -1.47 22.76
C ASP A 767 33.35 -1.65 24.26
N ALA A 768 32.74 -0.83 25.11
CA ALA A 768 32.76 -0.98 26.56
C ALA A 768 31.99 -2.22 27.02
N ASP A 769 30.81 -2.46 26.48
CA ASP A 769 29.99 -3.66 26.76
C ASP A 769 30.72 -4.95 26.35
N ALA A 770 31.36 -4.97 25.17
CA ALA A 770 32.14 -6.10 24.71
C ALA A 770 33.34 -6.42 25.65
N LYS A 771 34.02 -5.40 26.14
CA LYS A 771 35.13 -5.58 27.12
C LYS A 771 34.61 -6.11 28.46
N ALA A 772 33.52 -5.60 28.97
CA ALA A 772 32.92 -6.05 30.23
C ALA A 772 32.45 -7.52 30.13
N THR A 773 31.84 -7.91 29.04
CA THR A 773 31.38 -9.28 28.80
C THR A 773 32.55 -10.26 28.61
N GLY A 774 33.59 -9.86 27.89
CA GLY A 774 34.82 -10.64 27.73
C GLY A 774 35.59 -10.85 29.03
N GLN A 775 35.62 -9.87 29.93
CA GLN A 775 36.22 -10.00 31.26
C GLN A 775 35.41 -10.94 32.16
N THR A 776 34.10 -10.93 32.08
CA THR A 776 33.22 -11.82 32.86
C THR A 776 33.40 -13.29 32.44
N GLN A 777 33.54 -13.58 31.15
CA GLN A 777 33.81 -14.94 30.64
C GLN A 777 35.19 -15.45 31.08
N ASN A 778 36.20 -14.61 31.06
CA ASN A 778 37.55 -14.98 31.52
C ASN A 778 37.64 -15.23 33.05
N ASN A 779 36.79 -14.56 33.84
CA ASN A 779 36.72 -14.79 35.29
C ASN A 779 35.90 -16.03 35.64
N ALA A 780 34.89 -16.39 34.86
CA ALA A 780 34.11 -17.61 35.06
C ALA A 780 34.85 -18.89 34.64
N SER A 781 35.87 -18.77 33.82
CA SER A 781 36.72 -19.90 33.38
C SER A 781 37.95 -20.16 34.24
N LYS A 782 38.18 -19.41 35.33
CA LYS A 782 39.20 -19.71 36.32
C LYS A 782 38.61 -20.69 37.34
N PRO A 783 39.10 -21.97 37.43
CA PRO A 783 38.67 -22.86 38.50
C PRO A 783 39.16 -22.32 39.84
N ASN A 784 38.29 -22.30 40.85
CA ASN A 784 38.63 -22.07 42.25
C ASN A 784 39.53 -23.17 42.78
#